data_5187d57648724ff93e2b226933419922
#
_entry.id   5187d57648724ff93e2b226933419922
#
_cell.length_a   1.000
_cell.length_b   1.000
_cell.length_c   1.000
_cell.angle_alpha   90.00
_cell.angle_beta   90.00
_cell.angle_gamma   90.00
#
_symmetry.space_group_name_H-M   'P 1'
#
loop_
_entity.id
_entity.type
_entity.pdbx_description
1 polymer ?
#
loop_
_entity_poly.entity_id
_entity_poly.type
_entity_poly.pdbx_seq_one_letter_code
_entity_poly.pdbx_strand_id
1 'polypeptide(L)'
;MNPNTTAQSSSPFMLELTGKPFAFQGYVHGFHQPTLRYKLHHAVVNPPNLSDIDAFFLKELGVYSDFDHSGDEDAPLLVRLKNWPSALLNQANHPVFEPARISKFEGKNPNHYLIFQPCMDHDAALSSVVFVIRLLKLAFQENAVEGLMEVKKSFSSFQKNLAFTGLQGFNQKYILKAASELGIQWFRLKYTVFQLGAGCNARWLESTFTDATPVISSTLVRHKPSAAHILHISGLPVAKHFLVRNKDEAVRQAEELGYPVVIKPADLDGGRGVKTNLRTAESVSRAFLAVSKFSQQVLVEKHVPGRDYRIQVVNGEVLGILEKVPGGVIGNGKDSVQILLERQNQERETAENDLDYPLQKMAFDEEAKELLFDQHLDSDSVPADGQRVRLRGACNIASGGVPISVPLHQVHPDNISLALRAARVLRLDVAGIDLLIPDIEHSWLEIGASICEVNAKPQMVRSLYKPLLATMFKGGNGRIPVVIIVEAEFTTENISFSIQRECLAKGINTGLVSGKEVWTGKECVNKVCSGPFDGARMLSLDTSVEAMILHVTDSQVMRKGWPVEWCDVLLVGRGPQDLQNSAYSPIEWLSFAETICPQHVIMEEAEQEVYNHATSLFNSQKLLSAPCWAGNEERTATVMTAVNVVAGQKKSPATQGSF
;
A
#
# COMPACT_ATOMS: atom_id res chain seq x y z
N MET A 1 8.27 50.90 49.50
CA MET A 1 7.03 50.75 48.74
C MET A 1 7.41 50.67 47.29
N ASN A 2 7.31 49.49 46.73
CA ASN A 2 7.46 49.28 45.33
C ASN A 2 6.53 48.11 44.94
N PRO A 3 5.43 48.35 44.22
CA PRO A 3 4.63 47.27 43.68
C PRO A 3 4.79 47.27 42.18
N ASN A 4 5.63 46.40 41.67
CA ASN A 4 5.57 45.99 40.27
C ASN A 4 5.76 44.49 40.21
N THR A 5 4.75 43.76 40.62
CA THR A 5 4.47 42.43 40.18
C THR A 5 3.75 42.54 38.82
N THR A 6 4.48 42.49 37.74
CA THR A 6 3.91 42.24 36.40
C THR A 6 3.30 40.85 36.43
N ALA A 7 1.97 40.80 36.54
CA ALA A 7 1.20 39.60 36.24
C ALA A 7 1.53 39.18 34.83
N GLN A 8 2.27 38.11 34.66
CA GLN A 8 2.31 37.38 33.39
C GLN A 8 0.87 36.94 33.14
N SER A 9 0.23 37.53 32.13
CA SER A 9 -1.05 37.06 31.61
C SER A 9 -0.78 35.63 31.04
N SER A 10 -1.08 34.64 31.84
CA SER A 10 -1.11 33.25 31.36
C SER A 10 -2.15 33.18 30.26
N SER A 11 -1.73 33.02 29.03
CA SER A 11 -2.63 32.71 27.88
C SER A 11 -3.53 31.54 28.31
N PRO A 12 -4.85 31.64 28.18
CA PRO A 12 -5.79 30.60 28.61
C PRO A 12 -5.68 29.33 27.76
N PHE A 13 -4.79 29.32 26.78
CA PHE A 13 -4.56 28.21 25.86
C PHE A 13 -3.08 27.81 25.80
N MET A 14 -2.79 26.60 26.26
CA MET A 14 -1.46 26.02 26.15
C MET A 14 -1.55 24.69 25.44
N LEU A 15 -0.87 24.58 24.29
CA LEU A 15 -0.75 23.36 23.48
C LEU A 15 0.68 23.25 22.97
N GLU A 16 1.50 22.40 23.57
CA GLU A 16 2.93 22.33 23.24
C GLU A 16 3.48 20.91 23.23
N LEU A 17 4.36 20.65 22.28
CA LEU A 17 5.21 19.46 22.34
C LEU A 17 6.20 19.62 23.49
N THR A 18 6.26 18.63 24.37
CA THR A 18 7.18 18.62 25.50
C THR A 18 8.20 17.51 25.35
N GLY A 19 9.47 17.86 25.47
CA GLY A 19 10.57 16.91 25.24
C GLY A 19 10.77 16.58 23.76
N LYS A 20 11.73 15.70 23.50
CA LYS A 20 12.10 15.26 22.15
C LYS A 20 11.14 14.14 21.69
N PRO A 21 10.53 14.24 20.49
CA PRO A 21 9.80 13.13 19.89
C PRO A 21 10.68 11.89 19.77
N PHE A 22 10.09 10.71 19.86
CA PHE A 22 10.79 9.45 19.82
C PHE A 22 10.23 8.55 18.74
N ALA A 23 11.08 8.16 17.79
CA ALA A 23 10.77 7.20 16.74
C ALA A 23 11.12 5.78 17.24
N PHE A 24 10.13 4.89 17.29
CA PHE A 24 10.37 3.49 17.61
C PHE A 24 11.07 2.79 16.45
N GLN A 25 12.06 1.97 16.75
CA GLN A 25 12.73 1.13 15.77
C GLN A 25 11.91 -0.12 15.41
N GLY A 26 11.11 -0.59 16.37
CA GLY A 26 10.27 -1.75 16.26
C GLY A 26 8.77 -1.41 16.40
N TYR A 27 7.98 -2.45 16.57
CA TYR A 27 6.52 -2.38 16.67
C TYR A 27 6.08 -2.18 18.12
N VAL A 28 5.07 -1.35 18.34
CA VAL A 28 4.57 -1.00 19.67
C VAL A 28 3.05 -0.94 19.68
N HIS A 29 2.44 -1.24 20.81
CA HIS A 29 1.00 -1.12 21.03
C HIS A 29 0.11 -1.85 20.02
N GLY A 30 0.64 -2.94 19.38
CA GLY A 30 -0.08 -3.70 18.36
C GLY A 30 -0.21 -2.98 17.02
N PHE A 31 0.51 -1.90 16.79
CA PHE A 31 0.60 -1.28 15.46
C PHE A 31 1.43 -2.14 14.51
N HIS A 32 0.97 -2.22 13.27
CA HIS A 32 1.68 -2.88 12.17
C HIS A 32 2.51 -1.91 11.32
N GLN A 33 2.59 -0.64 11.74
CA GLN A 33 3.38 0.40 11.11
C GLN A 33 4.44 0.95 12.06
N PRO A 34 5.57 1.49 11.56
CA PRO A 34 6.48 2.32 12.36
C PRO A 34 5.72 3.42 13.10
N THR A 35 6.15 3.75 14.29
CA THR A 35 5.39 4.64 15.17
C THR A 35 6.26 5.76 15.71
N LEU A 36 5.75 6.99 15.64
CA LEU A 36 6.30 8.17 16.30
C LEU A 36 5.56 8.41 17.61
N ARG A 37 6.29 8.45 18.73
CA ARG A 37 5.75 8.89 20.02
C ARG A 37 6.14 10.33 20.29
N TYR A 38 5.18 11.14 20.68
CA TYR A 38 5.45 12.50 21.17
C TYR A 38 4.64 12.79 22.42
N LYS A 39 5.20 13.66 23.26
CA LYS A 39 4.58 14.11 24.49
C LYS A 39 3.96 15.49 24.26
N LEU A 40 2.70 15.63 24.64
CA LEU A 40 1.94 16.86 24.51
C LEU A 40 1.56 17.39 25.89
N HIS A 41 1.77 18.68 26.11
CA HIS A 41 1.13 19.42 27.19
C HIS A 41 -0.08 20.17 26.64
N HIS A 42 -1.24 19.89 27.21
CA HIS A 42 -2.50 20.48 26.80
C HIS A 42 -3.23 21.02 28.01
N ALA A 43 -3.32 22.35 28.10
CA ALA A 43 -4.13 23.03 29.09
C ALA A 43 -5.01 24.06 28.37
N VAL A 44 -6.29 23.76 28.25
CA VAL A 44 -7.27 24.62 27.59
C VAL A 44 -8.43 24.84 28.51
N VAL A 45 -8.62 26.10 28.87
CA VAL A 45 -9.79 26.58 29.61
C VAL A 45 -10.70 27.22 28.57
N ASN A 46 -11.86 26.64 28.32
CA ASN A 46 -12.85 27.06 27.33
C ASN A 46 -12.34 26.99 25.87
N PRO A 47 -12.38 25.82 25.23
CA PRO A 47 -12.06 25.72 23.81
C PRO A 47 -13.06 26.55 22.98
N PRO A 48 -12.62 27.31 21.97
CA PRO A 48 -13.51 27.97 21.02
C PRO A 48 -14.32 26.97 20.23
N ASN A 49 -15.24 27.47 19.40
CA ASN A 49 -16.03 26.64 18.51
C ASN A 49 -15.13 25.87 17.53
N LEU A 50 -14.92 24.58 17.81
CA LEU A 50 -14.09 23.72 17.00
C LEU A 50 -14.69 23.45 15.60
N SER A 51 -15.99 23.68 15.41
CA SER A 51 -16.66 23.47 14.11
C SER A 51 -16.15 24.40 13.02
N ASP A 52 -15.73 25.62 13.35
CA ASP A 52 -15.18 26.56 12.39
C ASP A 52 -13.77 26.15 11.94
N ILE A 53 -12.99 25.57 12.86
CA ILE A 53 -11.66 25.04 12.57
C ILE A 53 -11.79 23.76 11.73
N ASP A 54 -12.76 22.89 12.03
CA ASP A 54 -13.06 21.71 11.22
C ASP A 54 -13.47 22.10 9.80
N ALA A 55 -14.34 23.12 9.68
CA ALA A 55 -14.74 23.63 8.38
C ALA A 55 -13.55 24.23 7.60
N PHE A 56 -12.63 24.92 8.27
CA PHE A 56 -11.42 25.42 7.63
C PHE A 56 -10.51 24.27 7.17
N PHE A 57 -10.27 23.28 8.01
CA PHE A 57 -9.42 22.13 7.68
C PHE A 57 -9.99 21.34 6.48
N LEU A 58 -11.30 21.09 6.50
CA LEU A 58 -11.98 20.34 5.46
C LEU A 58 -12.16 21.16 4.18
N LYS A 59 -12.77 22.37 4.26
CA LYS A 59 -13.21 23.12 3.08
C LYS A 59 -12.11 23.99 2.49
N GLU A 60 -11.29 24.63 3.34
CA GLU A 60 -10.28 25.58 2.87
C GLU A 60 -8.93 24.92 2.58
N LEU A 61 -8.58 23.86 3.33
CA LEU A 61 -7.37 23.07 3.07
C LEU A 61 -7.65 21.79 2.26
N GLY A 62 -8.90 21.38 2.12
CA GLY A 62 -9.30 20.19 1.38
C GLY A 62 -8.77 18.89 1.99
N VAL A 63 -8.64 18.82 3.32
CA VAL A 63 -8.10 17.65 4.03
C VAL A 63 -9.22 16.84 4.65
N TYR A 64 -9.39 15.60 4.19
CA TYR A 64 -10.40 14.67 4.68
C TYR A 64 -9.79 13.69 5.66
N SER A 65 -10.47 13.41 6.78
CA SER A 65 -10.06 12.39 7.74
C SER A 65 -10.72 11.06 7.42
N ASP A 66 -9.92 10.02 7.29
CA ASP A 66 -10.38 8.65 7.04
C ASP A 66 -10.86 7.94 8.32
N PHE A 67 -10.71 8.57 9.50
CA PHE A 67 -11.05 7.97 10.77
C PHE A 67 -12.36 8.55 11.32
N ASP A 68 -13.29 7.64 11.65
CA ASP A 68 -14.55 8.00 12.30
C ASP A 68 -14.30 8.50 13.73
N HIS A 69 -14.99 9.58 14.10
CA HIS A 69 -14.91 10.19 15.41
C HIS A 69 -16.09 9.78 16.32
N SER A 70 -17.04 9.03 15.80
CA SER A 70 -18.20 8.58 16.57
C SER A 70 -17.77 7.54 17.59
N GLY A 71 -17.87 7.88 18.87
CA GLY A 71 -17.51 7.00 19.97
C GLY A 71 -16.10 7.21 20.55
N ASP A 72 -15.36 8.24 20.11
CA ASP A 72 -14.06 8.58 20.71
C ASP A 72 -14.27 9.24 22.10
N GLU A 73 -13.78 8.59 23.17
CA GLU A 73 -13.88 9.08 24.55
C GLU A 73 -12.89 10.21 24.86
N ASP A 74 -11.96 10.50 23.95
CA ASP A 74 -10.97 11.55 24.11
C ASP A 74 -11.60 12.95 24.05
N ALA A 75 -10.98 13.92 24.72
CA ALA A 75 -11.41 15.31 24.64
C ALA A 75 -11.40 15.81 23.18
N PRO A 76 -12.39 16.60 22.73
CA PRO A 76 -12.57 16.96 21.32
C PRO A 76 -11.33 17.54 20.62
N LEU A 77 -10.46 18.25 21.34
CA LEU A 77 -9.20 18.76 20.77
C LEU A 77 -8.16 17.66 20.58
N LEU A 78 -8.11 16.69 21.51
CA LEU A 78 -7.20 15.55 21.42
C LEU A 78 -7.56 14.65 20.23
N VAL A 79 -8.84 14.51 19.92
CA VAL A 79 -9.33 13.78 18.74
C VAL A 79 -8.73 14.38 17.45
N ARG A 80 -8.67 15.71 17.34
CA ARG A 80 -8.08 16.37 16.17
C ARG A 80 -6.57 16.19 16.09
N LEU A 81 -5.89 16.29 17.24
CA LEU A 81 -4.44 16.04 17.36
C LEU A 81 -4.07 14.59 17.03
N LYS A 82 -4.98 13.65 17.25
CA LYS A 82 -4.85 12.25 16.91
C LYS A 82 -5.05 12.00 15.41
N ASN A 83 -6.08 12.59 14.80
CA ASN A 83 -6.55 12.19 13.48
C ASN A 83 -6.05 13.11 12.34
N TRP A 84 -5.91 14.41 12.56
CA TRP A 84 -5.51 15.35 11.51
C TRP A 84 -4.07 15.15 10.99
N PRO A 85 -3.06 14.78 11.81
CA PRO A 85 -1.76 14.41 11.27
C PRO A 85 -1.84 13.23 10.32
N SER A 86 -2.64 12.21 10.63
CA SER A 86 -2.87 11.07 9.74
C SER A 86 -3.56 11.47 8.44
N ALA A 87 -4.55 12.38 8.49
CA ALA A 87 -5.24 12.89 7.31
C ALA A 87 -4.27 13.65 6.37
N LEU A 88 -3.41 14.50 6.91
CA LEU A 88 -2.36 15.20 6.15
C LEU A 88 -1.37 14.24 5.50
N LEU A 89 -0.95 13.21 6.24
CA LEU A 89 -0.08 12.15 5.74
C LEU A 89 -0.73 11.38 4.60
N ASN A 90 -1.98 10.94 4.78
CA ASN A 90 -2.71 10.20 3.76
C ASN A 90 -2.92 11.02 2.47
N GLN A 91 -3.22 12.32 2.60
CA GLN A 91 -3.35 13.23 1.46
C GLN A 91 -2.01 13.42 0.72
N ALA A 92 -0.89 13.40 1.45
CA ALA A 92 0.46 13.52 0.88
C ALA A 92 1.07 12.17 0.45
N ASN A 93 0.27 11.12 0.28
CA ASN A 93 0.70 9.77 -0.06
C ASN A 93 1.68 9.13 0.94
N HIS A 94 1.57 9.47 2.22
CA HIS A 94 2.15 8.72 3.34
C HIS A 94 1.04 7.91 4.00
N PRO A 95 0.76 6.68 3.58
CA PRO A 95 -0.39 5.95 4.08
C PRO A 95 -0.28 5.65 5.57
N VAL A 96 -1.33 5.98 6.30
CA VAL A 96 -1.56 5.62 7.69
C VAL A 96 -2.80 4.74 7.72
N PHE A 97 -2.65 3.48 8.10
CA PHE A 97 -3.73 2.49 8.04
C PHE A 97 -4.41 2.27 9.38
N GLU A 98 -3.79 2.72 10.47
CA GLU A 98 -4.26 2.53 11.82
C GLU A 98 -4.42 3.88 12.53
N PRO A 99 -5.48 4.05 13.36
CA PRO A 99 -5.67 5.30 14.09
C PRO A 99 -4.56 5.49 15.13
N ALA A 100 -4.10 6.72 15.33
CA ALA A 100 -3.19 7.05 16.41
C ALA A 100 -3.83 6.74 17.78
N ARG A 101 -3.01 6.46 18.79
CA ARG A 101 -3.47 6.21 20.19
C ARG A 101 -2.98 7.30 21.12
N ILE A 102 -3.82 7.62 22.09
CA ILE A 102 -3.51 8.58 23.17
C ILE A 102 -3.50 7.82 24.48
N SER A 103 -2.48 8.10 25.30
CA SER A 103 -2.40 7.64 26.67
C SER A 103 -2.15 8.83 27.59
N LYS A 104 -2.83 8.89 28.72
CA LYS A 104 -2.50 9.87 29.75
C LYS A 104 -1.13 9.55 30.32
N PHE A 105 -0.31 10.56 30.48
CA PHE A 105 0.98 10.39 31.13
C PHE A 105 0.75 10.29 32.66
N GLU A 106 1.02 9.13 33.24
CA GLU A 106 0.97 8.89 34.66
C GLU A 106 2.11 9.63 35.38
N GLY A 107 1.92 10.88 35.61
CA GLY A 107 2.88 11.74 36.28
C GLY A 107 2.17 12.82 37.16
N LYS A 108 2.95 13.62 37.88
CA LYS A 108 2.44 14.70 38.75
C LYS A 108 1.64 15.80 38.02
N ASN A 109 1.55 15.76 36.69
CA ASN A 109 0.88 16.76 35.88
C ASN A 109 -0.24 16.16 35.04
N PRO A 110 -1.52 16.39 35.35
CA PRO A 110 -2.67 15.76 34.72
C PRO A 110 -2.90 16.19 33.25
N ASN A 111 -2.19 17.22 32.77
CA ASN A 111 -2.35 17.80 31.45
C ASN A 111 -1.31 17.30 30.43
N HIS A 112 -0.60 16.22 30.71
CA HIS A 112 0.35 15.61 29.80
C HIS A 112 -0.22 14.35 29.19
N TYR A 113 -0.04 14.23 27.87
CA TYR A 113 -0.49 13.10 27.06
C TYR A 113 0.68 12.54 26.24
N LEU A 114 0.70 11.23 26.07
CA LEU A 114 1.54 10.55 25.11
C LEU A 114 0.69 10.18 23.91
N ILE A 115 1.13 10.58 22.71
CA ILE A 115 0.47 10.23 21.47
C ILE A 115 1.40 9.32 20.69
N PHE A 116 0.86 8.21 20.22
CA PHE A 116 1.52 7.21 19.39
C PHE A 116 0.92 7.30 17.98
N GLN A 117 1.68 7.87 17.06
CA GLN A 117 1.28 8.13 15.70
C GLN A 117 1.87 7.09 14.76
N PRO A 118 1.10 6.15 14.20
CA PRO A 118 1.56 5.27 13.12
C PRO A 118 1.95 6.10 11.90
N CYS A 119 3.00 5.71 11.21
CA CYS A 119 3.50 6.43 10.05
C CYS A 119 4.38 5.54 9.18
N MET A 120 4.61 5.96 7.94
CA MET A 120 5.59 5.35 7.06
C MET A 120 6.97 6.03 7.19
N ASP A 121 6.97 7.31 7.53
CA ASP A 121 8.15 8.17 7.65
C ASP A 121 8.01 9.06 8.88
N HIS A 122 8.98 9.00 9.79
CA HIS A 122 8.91 9.70 11.07
C HIS A 122 9.03 11.22 10.94
N ASP A 123 9.83 11.70 9.98
CA ASP A 123 10.03 13.14 9.75
C ASP A 123 8.76 13.76 9.12
N ALA A 124 8.13 13.04 8.21
CA ALA A 124 6.85 13.42 7.65
C ALA A 124 5.75 13.46 8.72
N ALA A 125 5.71 12.46 9.61
CA ALA A 125 4.76 12.41 10.72
C ALA A 125 4.98 13.58 11.69
N LEU A 126 6.22 13.85 12.09
CA LEU A 126 6.54 14.98 12.97
C LEU A 126 6.14 16.31 12.32
N SER A 127 6.43 16.49 11.04
CA SER A 127 6.06 17.70 10.29
C SER A 127 4.54 17.92 10.29
N SER A 128 3.76 16.84 10.11
CA SER A 128 2.29 16.89 10.15
C SER A 128 1.77 17.24 11.54
N VAL A 129 2.34 16.66 12.59
CA VAL A 129 2.00 16.98 13.99
C VAL A 129 2.28 18.46 14.30
N VAL A 130 3.47 18.96 13.94
CA VAL A 130 3.85 20.36 14.15
C VAL A 130 2.93 21.31 13.40
N PHE A 131 2.56 20.95 12.17
CA PHE A 131 1.60 21.72 11.37
C PHE A 131 0.24 21.81 12.06
N VAL A 132 -0.32 20.70 12.55
CA VAL A 132 -1.62 20.68 13.25
C VAL A 132 -1.56 21.50 14.53
N ILE A 133 -0.50 21.37 15.31
CA ILE A 133 -0.32 22.18 16.54
C ILE A 133 -0.27 23.67 16.21
N ARG A 134 0.48 24.05 15.14
CA ARG A 134 0.54 25.44 14.68
C ARG A 134 -0.83 25.95 14.24
N LEU A 135 -1.56 25.18 13.45
CA LEU A 135 -2.92 25.52 13.00
C LEU A 135 -3.84 25.79 14.19
N LEU A 136 -3.87 24.86 15.16
CA LEU A 136 -4.69 25.00 16.34
C LEU A 136 -4.27 26.21 17.17
N LYS A 137 -2.98 26.45 17.40
CA LYS A 137 -2.49 27.63 18.12
C LYS A 137 -2.96 28.93 17.49
N LEU A 138 -2.87 29.05 16.16
CA LEU A 138 -3.30 30.25 15.44
C LEU A 138 -4.82 30.44 15.49
N ALA A 139 -5.57 29.37 15.42
CA ALA A 139 -7.03 29.39 15.50
C ALA A 139 -7.57 29.85 16.87
N PHE A 140 -6.75 29.75 17.91
CA PHE A 140 -7.10 30.15 19.28
C PHE A 140 -6.57 31.55 19.69
N GLN A 141 -5.95 32.29 18.76
CA GLN A 141 -5.47 33.66 19.03
C GLN A 141 -6.55 34.69 18.68
N GLU A 142 -6.43 35.91 19.25
CA GLU A 142 -7.33 37.01 18.94
C GLU A 142 -7.41 37.37 17.46
N ASN A 143 -6.31 37.17 16.71
CA ASN A 143 -6.21 37.39 15.27
C ASN A 143 -6.34 36.07 14.48
N ALA A 144 -7.23 35.17 14.87
CA ALA A 144 -7.39 33.85 14.27
C ALA A 144 -7.55 33.88 12.74
N VAL A 145 -8.33 34.83 12.20
CA VAL A 145 -8.59 34.95 10.76
C VAL A 145 -7.30 35.20 9.96
N GLU A 146 -6.44 36.11 10.41
CA GLU A 146 -5.17 36.41 9.75
C GLU A 146 -4.22 35.22 9.81
N GLY A 147 -4.12 34.56 10.98
CA GLY A 147 -3.30 33.37 11.18
C GLY A 147 -3.72 32.19 10.28
N LEU A 148 -5.02 31.95 10.18
CA LEU A 148 -5.56 30.90 9.30
C LEU A 148 -5.33 31.20 7.81
N MET A 149 -5.42 32.49 7.39
CA MET A 149 -5.08 32.88 6.04
C MET A 149 -3.59 32.66 5.70
N GLU A 150 -2.69 32.90 6.65
CA GLU A 150 -1.25 32.59 6.49
C GLU A 150 -1.02 31.07 6.32
N VAL A 151 -1.70 30.26 7.14
CA VAL A 151 -1.66 28.79 7.00
C VAL A 151 -2.12 28.39 5.61
N LYS A 152 -3.25 28.89 5.12
CA LYS A 152 -3.78 28.58 3.78
C LYS A 152 -2.79 28.92 2.67
N LYS A 153 -2.13 30.10 2.73
CA LYS A 153 -1.10 30.50 1.77
C LYS A 153 0.10 29.55 1.74
N SER A 154 0.54 29.07 2.90
CA SER A 154 1.70 28.18 3.01
C SER A 154 1.38 26.70 2.79
N PHE A 155 0.11 26.32 2.80
CA PHE A 155 -0.33 24.92 2.81
C PHE A 155 0.10 24.16 1.55
N SER A 156 -0.05 24.74 0.35
CA SER A 156 0.36 24.09 -0.91
C SER A 156 1.85 23.73 -0.92
N SER A 157 2.70 24.62 -0.39
CA SER A 157 4.13 24.36 -0.26
C SER A 157 4.43 23.28 0.76
N PHE A 158 3.73 23.30 1.91
CA PHE A 158 3.82 22.27 2.94
C PHE A 158 3.44 20.89 2.37
N GLN A 159 2.31 20.78 1.68
CA GLN A 159 1.86 19.54 1.06
C GLN A 159 2.83 19.01 0.00
N LYS A 160 3.39 19.88 -0.84
CA LYS A 160 4.42 19.47 -1.83
C LYS A 160 5.67 18.92 -1.16
N ASN A 161 6.14 19.55 -0.08
CA ASN A 161 7.30 19.08 0.67
C ASN A 161 7.02 17.74 1.35
N LEU A 162 5.82 17.58 1.93
CA LEU A 162 5.41 16.33 2.56
C LEU A 162 5.31 15.21 1.52
N ALA A 163 4.70 15.46 0.36
CA ALA A 163 4.54 14.47 -0.71
C ALA A 163 5.86 14.05 -1.37
N PHE A 164 6.94 14.80 -1.20
CA PHE A 164 8.23 14.48 -1.81
C PHE A 164 8.80 13.13 -1.37
N THR A 165 8.63 12.78 -0.09
CA THR A 165 9.05 11.48 0.48
C THR A 165 7.92 10.44 0.50
N GLY A 166 6.72 10.81 0.07
CA GLY A 166 5.55 9.95 -0.02
C GLY A 166 5.66 8.84 -1.08
N LEU A 167 4.65 8.02 -1.15
CA LEU A 167 4.55 6.98 -2.17
C LEU A 167 4.37 7.60 -3.56
N GLN A 168 5.02 6.99 -4.54
CA GLN A 168 4.88 7.38 -5.93
C GLN A 168 3.95 6.41 -6.66
N GLY A 169 2.90 6.94 -7.26
CA GLY A 169 1.94 6.16 -8.03
C GLY A 169 0.80 5.54 -7.23
N PHE A 170 -0.26 5.19 -7.95
CA PHE A 170 -1.53 4.74 -7.39
C PHE A 170 -1.45 3.35 -6.73
N ASN A 171 -0.84 2.38 -7.40
CA ASN A 171 -0.86 0.98 -6.97
C ASN A 171 -0.26 0.76 -5.57
N GLN A 172 0.83 1.45 -5.22
CA GLN A 172 1.58 1.21 -3.99
C GLN A 172 0.74 1.43 -2.72
N LYS A 173 -0.03 2.54 -2.68
CA LYS A 173 -0.91 2.85 -1.53
C LYS A 173 -1.89 1.69 -1.26
N TYR A 174 -2.53 1.19 -2.32
CA TYR A 174 -3.56 0.15 -2.18
C TYR A 174 -2.98 -1.25 -1.97
N ILE A 175 -1.79 -1.54 -2.51
CA ILE A 175 -1.05 -2.77 -2.19
C ILE A 175 -0.71 -2.81 -0.68
N LEU A 176 -0.16 -1.72 -0.14
CA LEU A 176 0.20 -1.66 1.28
C LEU A 176 -1.04 -1.69 2.18
N LYS A 177 -2.14 -1.03 1.76
CA LYS A 177 -3.41 -1.13 2.47
C LYS A 177 -3.92 -2.57 2.51
N ALA A 178 -3.94 -3.24 1.36
CA ALA A 178 -4.35 -4.64 1.28
C ALA A 178 -3.43 -5.56 2.10
N ALA A 179 -2.11 -5.31 2.10
CA ALA A 179 -1.16 -6.05 2.93
C ALA A 179 -1.46 -5.89 4.42
N SER A 180 -1.69 -4.66 4.88
CA SER A 180 -2.06 -4.38 6.27
C SER A 180 -3.37 -5.08 6.66
N GLU A 181 -4.40 -5.03 5.80
CA GLU A 181 -5.70 -5.67 6.04
C GLU A 181 -5.64 -7.20 6.02
N LEU A 182 -4.65 -7.80 5.32
CA LEU A 182 -4.41 -9.23 5.28
C LEU A 182 -3.40 -9.70 6.35
N GLY A 183 -2.89 -8.78 7.17
CA GLY A 183 -1.86 -9.08 8.17
C GLY A 183 -0.53 -9.52 7.55
N ILE A 184 -0.22 -9.05 6.35
CA ILE A 184 1.05 -9.27 5.68
C ILE A 184 2.02 -8.17 6.11
N GLN A 185 3.11 -8.55 6.77
CA GLN A 185 4.16 -7.59 7.13
C GLN A 185 4.74 -6.95 5.88
N TRP A 186 5.02 -5.66 5.98
CA TRP A 186 5.69 -4.93 4.92
C TRP A 186 6.66 -3.88 5.45
N PHE A 187 7.68 -3.59 4.69
CA PHE A 187 8.57 -2.45 4.95
C PHE A 187 9.20 -1.93 3.67
N ARG A 188 9.51 -0.65 3.67
CA ARG A 188 10.19 0.00 2.56
C ARG A 188 11.65 -0.41 2.52
N LEU A 189 12.10 -0.97 1.41
CA LEU A 189 13.51 -1.26 1.17
C LEU A 189 14.26 0.01 0.78
N LYS A 190 13.86 0.60 -0.33
CA LYS A 190 14.39 1.87 -0.82
C LYS A 190 13.50 2.42 -1.94
N TYR A 191 13.38 3.75 -2.02
CA TYR A 191 12.56 4.43 -3.04
C TYR A 191 11.13 3.88 -3.12
N THR A 192 10.82 3.19 -4.22
CA THR A 192 9.51 2.64 -4.55
C THR A 192 9.41 1.14 -4.33
N VAL A 193 10.48 0.49 -3.83
CA VAL A 193 10.53 -0.95 -3.60
C VAL A 193 10.16 -1.29 -2.16
N PHE A 194 9.24 -2.22 -2.00
CA PHE A 194 8.78 -2.75 -0.72
C PHE A 194 9.01 -4.25 -0.64
N GLN A 195 9.35 -4.73 0.53
CA GLN A 195 9.24 -6.14 0.86
C GLN A 195 7.93 -6.39 1.57
N LEU A 196 7.24 -7.45 1.16
CA LEU A 196 6.08 -8.03 1.81
C LEU A 196 6.44 -9.44 2.30
N GLY A 197 6.03 -9.79 3.54
CA GLY A 197 6.42 -11.06 4.15
C GLY A 197 7.86 -11.08 4.64
N ALA A 198 8.35 -12.26 5.04
CA ALA A 198 9.67 -12.45 5.64
C ALA A 198 10.32 -13.78 5.21
N GLY A 199 11.65 -13.82 5.20
CA GLY A 199 12.43 -15.02 4.92
C GLY A 199 12.06 -15.67 3.59
N CYS A 200 11.88 -17.00 3.59
CA CYS A 200 11.53 -17.77 2.38
C CYS A 200 10.16 -17.40 1.78
N ASN A 201 9.31 -16.73 2.54
CA ASN A 201 8.00 -16.26 2.07
C ASN A 201 8.02 -14.77 1.66
N ALA A 202 9.18 -14.10 1.71
CA ALA A 202 9.30 -12.71 1.31
C ALA A 202 9.06 -12.51 -0.18
N ARG A 203 8.43 -11.38 -0.53
CA ARG A 203 8.24 -10.91 -1.91
C ARG A 203 8.61 -9.44 -2.00
N TRP A 204 9.31 -9.06 -3.07
CA TRP A 204 9.58 -7.67 -3.38
C TRP A 204 8.61 -7.16 -4.41
N LEU A 205 8.11 -5.96 -4.20
CA LEU A 205 7.21 -5.29 -5.13
C LEU A 205 7.65 -3.86 -5.40
N GLU A 206 7.55 -3.49 -6.67
CA GLU A 206 7.57 -2.10 -7.13
C GLU A 206 6.29 -1.83 -7.92
N SER A 207 5.29 -1.21 -7.30
CA SER A 207 3.93 -1.17 -7.85
C SER A 207 3.41 -2.61 -8.05
N THR A 208 3.02 -2.99 -9.26
CA THR A 208 2.60 -4.36 -9.61
C THR A 208 3.71 -5.18 -10.28
N PHE A 209 4.94 -4.68 -10.39
CA PHE A 209 6.10 -5.53 -10.63
C PHE A 209 6.44 -6.31 -9.37
N THR A 210 6.80 -7.57 -9.53
CA THR A 210 7.26 -8.44 -8.45
C THR A 210 8.70 -8.90 -8.71
N ASP A 211 9.30 -9.53 -7.72
CA ASP A 211 10.60 -10.21 -7.84
C ASP A 211 10.57 -11.41 -8.82
N ALA A 212 9.38 -11.90 -9.18
CA ALA A 212 9.19 -12.94 -10.19
C ALA A 212 9.05 -12.39 -11.62
N THR A 213 8.86 -11.07 -11.81
CA THR A 213 8.71 -10.46 -13.14
C THR A 213 10.06 -10.41 -13.85
N PRO A 214 10.28 -11.17 -14.95
CA PRO A 214 11.56 -11.18 -15.66
C PRO A 214 11.83 -9.83 -16.34
N VAL A 215 13.04 -9.31 -16.18
CA VAL A 215 13.50 -8.07 -16.85
C VAL A 215 13.36 -8.18 -18.37
N ILE A 216 13.71 -9.34 -18.96
CA ILE A 216 13.59 -9.60 -20.41
C ILE A 216 12.13 -9.43 -20.83
N SER A 217 11.20 -10.04 -20.13
CA SER A 217 9.76 -9.95 -20.44
C SER A 217 9.25 -8.51 -20.33
N SER A 218 9.60 -7.81 -19.25
CA SER A 218 9.26 -6.40 -19.05
C SER A 218 9.79 -5.51 -20.18
N THR A 219 11.02 -5.74 -20.64
CA THR A 219 11.63 -5.00 -21.76
C THR A 219 10.93 -5.29 -23.08
N LEU A 220 10.61 -6.55 -23.36
CA LEU A 220 9.92 -6.96 -24.58
C LEU A 220 8.52 -6.37 -24.68
N VAL A 221 7.73 -6.40 -23.60
CA VAL A 221 6.35 -5.89 -23.65
C VAL A 221 6.27 -4.36 -23.71
N ARG A 222 7.29 -3.66 -23.22
CA ARG A 222 7.38 -2.21 -23.36
C ARG A 222 7.51 -1.77 -24.83
N HIS A 223 8.13 -2.61 -25.66
CA HIS A 223 8.23 -2.37 -27.10
C HIS A 223 7.08 -3.07 -27.82
N LYS A 224 5.99 -2.34 -28.09
CA LYS A 224 4.74 -2.87 -28.68
C LYS A 224 4.94 -3.79 -29.89
N PRO A 225 5.80 -3.46 -30.89
CA PRO A 225 6.06 -4.38 -32.02
C PRO A 225 6.67 -5.70 -31.61
N SER A 226 7.58 -5.71 -30.61
CA SER A 226 8.20 -6.96 -30.14
C SER A 226 7.20 -7.85 -29.43
N ALA A 227 6.36 -7.29 -28.56
CA ALA A 227 5.29 -8.02 -27.89
C ALA A 227 4.32 -8.62 -28.92
N ALA A 228 3.85 -7.81 -29.87
CA ALA A 228 2.95 -8.25 -30.91
C ALA A 228 3.56 -9.36 -31.79
N HIS A 229 4.86 -9.27 -32.14
CA HIS A 229 5.56 -10.31 -32.88
C HIS A 229 5.57 -11.66 -32.14
N ILE A 230 5.93 -11.66 -30.85
CA ILE A 230 5.95 -12.88 -30.02
C ILE A 230 4.54 -13.47 -29.89
N LEU A 231 3.52 -12.66 -29.64
CA LEU A 231 2.14 -13.11 -29.61
C LEU A 231 1.72 -13.73 -30.96
N HIS A 232 2.06 -13.07 -32.09
CA HIS A 232 1.73 -13.54 -33.42
C HIS A 232 2.34 -14.90 -33.72
N ILE A 233 3.67 -15.07 -33.53
CA ILE A 233 4.33 -16.35 -33.79
C ILE A 233 3.90 -17.47 -32.84
N SER A 234 3.27 -17.10 -31.74
CA SER A 234 2.63 -18.03 -30.77
C SER A 234 1.18 -18.36 -31.12
N GLY A 235 0.68 -17.87 -32.29
CA GLY A 235 -0.68 -18.11 -32.76
C GLY A 235 -1.77 -17.35 -32.01
N LEU A 236 -1.42 -16.22 -31.35
CA LEU A 236 -2.37 -15.38 -30.69
C LEU A 236 -2.81 -14.20 -31.58
N PRO A 237 -4.08 -13.74 -31.47
CA PRO A 237 -4.61 -12.72 -32.35
C PRO A 237 -4.02 -11.35 -32.02
N VAL A 238 -3.30 -10.76 -32.97
CA VAL A 238 -2.79 -9.38 -32.90
C VAL A 238 -3.10 -8.69 -34.22
N ALA A 239 -3.36 -7.39 -34.16
CA ALA A 239 -3.60 -6.63 -35.39
C ALA A 239 -2.33 -6.53 -36.22
N LYS A 240 -2.49 -6.73 -37.57
CA LYS A 240 -1.38 -6.55 -38.52
C LYS A 240 -0.95 -5.07 -38.48
N HIS A 241 0.35 -4.81 -38.35
CA HIS A 241 0.89 -3.47 -38.19
C HIS A 241 2.24 -3.30 -38.87
N PHE A 242 2.61 -2.05 -39.18
CA PHE A 242 3.88 -1.66 -39.73
C PHE A 242 4.46 -0.45 -38.95
N LEU A 243 5.76 -0.47 -38.72
CA LEU A 243 6.50 0.70 -38.24
C LEU A 243 6.83 1.59 -39.46
N VAL A 244 6.47 2.85 -39.41
CA VAL A 244 6.62 3.80 -40.54
C VAL A 244 7.42 5.04 -40.10
N ARG A 245 8.21 5.58 -41.04
CA ARG A 245 9.16 6.66 -40.79
C ARG A 245 8.72 8.02 -41.34
N ASN A 246 7.81 8.02 -42.31
CA ASN A 246 7.30 9.22 -42.95
C ASN A 246 5.83 9.06 -43.35
N LYS A 247 5.18 10.17 -43.71
CA LYS A 247 3.76 10.19 -44.06
C LYS A 247 3.42 9.36 -45.30
N ASP A 248 4.33 9.32 -46.31
CA ASP A 248 4.07 8.62 -47.58
C ASP A 248 4.16 7.11 -47.35
N GLU A 249 5.07 6.67 -46.50
CA GLU A 249 5.14 5.28 -46.05
C GLU A 249 3.89 4.91 -45.25
N ALA A 250 3.40 5.82 -44.33
CA ALA A 250 2.21 5.57 -43.58
C ALA A 250 0.97 5.37 -44.46
N VAL A 251 0.81 6.22 -45.47
CA VAL A 251 -0.29 6.08 -46.45
C VAL A 251 -0.19 4.77 -47.21
N ARG A 252 0.99 4.46 -47.75
CA ARG A 252 1.22 3.22 -48.51
C ARG A 252 0.92 1.96 -47.67
N GLN A 253 1.37 1.95 -46.41
CA GLN A 253 1.11 0.82 -45.52
C GLN A 253 -0.37 0.76 -45.08
N ALA A 254 -1.05 1.88 -44.97
CA ALA A 254 -2.49 1.93 -44.71
C ALA A 254 -3.30 1.35 -45.89
N GLU A 255 -2.89 1.63 -47.14
CA GLU A 255 -3.49 1.04 -48.34
C GLU A 255 -3.27 -0.46 -48.39
N GLU A 256 -2.07 -0.94 -48.05
CA GLU A 256 -1.76 -2.39 -48.01
C GLU A 256 -2.60 -3.11 -46.93
N LEU A 257 -2.78 -2.50 -45.75
CA LEU A 257 -3.63 -3.05 -44.67
C LEU A 257 -5.11 -3.01 -45.02
N GLY A 258 -5.50 -2.10 -45.90
CA GLY A 258 -6.89 -1.75 -46.18
C GLY A 258 -7.51 -0.93 -45.04
N TYR A 259 -8.28 0.08 -45.44
CA TYR A 259 -8.97 0.94 -44.48
C TYR A 259 -10.11 0.21 -43.75
N PRO A 260 -10.53 0.65 -42.54
CA PRO A 260 -9.90 1.66 -41.73
C PRO A 260 -8.63 1.19 -41.03
N VAL A 261 -7.77 2.15 -40.64
CA VAL A 261 -6.53 1.91 -39.91
C VAL A 261 -6.41 2.78 -38.66
N VAL A 262 -5.41 2.47 -37.82
CA VAL A 262 -5.02 3.21 -36.62
C VAL A 262 -3.60 3.73 -36.81
N ILE A 263 -3.33 4.97 -36.40
CA ILE A 263 -1.98 5.53 -36.26
C ILE A 263 -1.71 5.75 -34.76
N LYS A 264 -0.62 5.20 -34.27
CA LYS A 264 -0.23 5.32 -32.85
C LYS A 264 1.29 5.38 -32.66
N PRO A 265 1.79 6.01 -31.58
CA PRO A 265 3.20 5.88 -31.18
C PRO A 265 3.50 4.43 -30.76
N ALA A 266 4.72 3.95 -31.08
CA ALA A 266 5.17 2.63 -30.64
C ALA A 266 5.71 2.61 -29.22
N ASP A 267 6.16 3.77 -28.71
CA ASP A 267 6.94 3.96 -27.49
C ASP A 267 6.21 4.78 -26.40
N LEU A 268 4.95 5.16 -26.61
CA LEU A 268 4.17 5.88 -25.62
C LEU A 268 3.04 5.01 -25.05
N ASP A 269 2.78 5.23 -23.78
CA ASP A 269 1.71 4.56 -23.02
C ASP A 269 0.48 5.47 -22.83
N GLY A 270 -0.60 4.87 -22.31
CA GLY A 270 -1.79 5.62 -21.92
C GLY A 270 -2.63 6.14 -23.09
N GLY A 271 -2.52 5.57 -24.29
CA GLY A 271 -3.29 5.97 -25.47
C GLY A 271 -2.95 7.37 -26.02
N ARG A 272 -1.86 7.97 -25.57
CA ARG A 272 -1.42 9.30 -26.04
C ARG A 272 -1.08 9.26 -27.52
N GLY A 273 -1.72 10.17 -28.26
CA GLY A 273 -1.48 10.30 -29.70
C GLY A 273 -2.11 9.19 -30.57
N VAL A 274 -2.92 8.30 -30.04
CA VAL A 274 -3.62 7.26 -30.81
C VAL A 274 -4.74 7.91 -31.63
N LYS A 275 -4.74 7.68 -32.96
CA LYS A 275 -5.77 8.11 -33.90
C LYS A 275 -6.40 6.88 -34.53
N THR A 276 -7.67 6.65 -34.29
CA THR A 276 -8.42 5.45 -34.70
C THR A 276 -9.36 5.72 -35.86
N ASN A 277 -9.84 4.65 -36.50
CA ASN A 277 -10.87 4.69 -37.55
C ASN A 277 -10.53 5.62 -38.74
N LEU A 278 -9.24 5.66 -39.14
CA LEU A 278 -8.80 6.47 -40.29
C LEU A 278 -9.18 5.76 -41.58
N ARG A 279 -9.97 6.42 -42.42
CA ARG A 279 -10.59 5.81 -43.61
C ARG A 279 -10.06 6.33 -44.94
N THR A 280 -9.20 7.36 -44.93
CA THR A 280 -8.66 7.95 -46.15
C THR A 280 -7.16 8.25 -46.02
N ALA A 281 -6.47 8.35 -47.14
CA ALA A 281 -5.06 8.71 -47.20
C ALA A 281 -4.77 10.08 -46.55
N GLU A 282 -5.69 11.05 -46.71
CA GLU A 282 -5.57 12.39 -46.08
C GLU A 282 -5.67 12.29 -44.56
N SER A 283 -6.59 11.47 -44.06
CA SER A 283 -6.74 11.29 -42.61
C SER A 283 -5.52 10.62 -41.97
N VAL A 284 -4.94 9.62 -42.66
CA VAL A 284 -3.67 8.94 -42.29
C VAL A 284 -2.50 9.93 -42.29
N SER A 285 -2.38 10.73 -43.36
CA SER A 285 -1.32 11.73 -43.49
C SER A 285 -1.37 12.76 -42.36
N ARG A 286 -2.56 13.31 -42.04
CA ARG A 286 -2.76 14.24 -40.93
C ARG A 286 -2.46 13.60 -39.58
N ALA A 287 -2.93 12.37 -39.35
CA ALA A 287 -2.68 11.63 -38.13
C ALA A 287 -1.19 11.35 -37.93
N PHE A 288 -0.46 10.94 -38.98
CA PHE A 288 0.99 10.75 -38.92
C PHE A 288 1.71 12.03 -38.49
N LEU A 289 1.40 13.20 -39.13
CA LEU A 289 2.02 14.48 -38.78
C LEU A 289 1.70 14.92 -37.35
N ALA A 290 0.53 14.58 -36.83
CA ALA A 290 0.17 14.88 -35.44
C ALA A 290 0.95 14.00 -34.46
N VAL A 291 1.05 12.71 -34.72
CA VAL A 291 1.72 11.72 -33.85
C VAL A 291 3.24 11.86 -33.88
N SER A 292 3.82 12.18 -35.04
CA SER A 292 5.27 12.39 -35.20
C SER A 292 5.83 13.58 -34.40
N LYS A 293 4.97 14.48 -33.89
CA LYS A 293 5.37 15.53 -32.94
C LYS A 293 5.73 14.99 -31.56
N PHE A 294 5.23 13.82 -31.21
CA PHE A 294 5.39 13.22 -29.87
C PHE A 294 6.33 11.99 -29.88
N SER A 295 6.43 11.28 -31.00
CA SER A 295 7.27 10.09 -31.13
C SER A 295 7.85 9.98 -32.53
N GLN A 296 9.10 9.51 -32.61
CA GLN A 296 9.76 9.18 -33.87
C GLN A 296 9.39 7.77 -34.37
N GLN A 297 8.78 6.96 -33.54
CA GLN A 297 8.37 5.60 -33.85
C GLN A 297 6.84 5.54 -33.98
N VAL A 298 6.36 5.60 -35.21
CA VAL A 298 4.93 5.60 -35.51
C VAL A 298 4.51 4.26 -36.10
N LEU A 299 3.42 3.68 -35.59
CA LEU A 299 2.79 2.46 -36.09
C LEU A 299 1.55 2.80 -36.88
N VAL A 300 1.41 2.13 -38.05
CA VAL A 300 0.14 1.99 -38.79
C VAL A 300 -0.37 0.58 -38.52
N GLU A 301 -1.59 0.45 -38.07
CA GLU A 301 -2.18 -0.83 -37.64
C GLU A 301 -3.58 -0.98 -38.23
N LYS A 302 -3.96 -2.21 -38.60
CA LYS A 302 -5.34 -2.50 -39.02
C LYS A 302 -6.30 -2.20 -37.90
N HIS A 303 -7.32 -1.39 -38.17
CA HIS A 303 -8.38 -1.14 -37.20
C HIS A 303 -9.22 -2.41 -36.95
N VAL A 304 -9.29 -2.83 -35.70
CA VAL A 304 -10.15 -3.95 -35.26
C VAL A 304 -11.37 -3.36 -34.55
N PRO A 305 -12.57 -3.62 -35.05
CA PRO A 305 -13.79 -3.18 -34.36
C PRO A 305 -14.01 -4.02 -33.10
N GLY A 306 -14.56 -3.41 -32.08
CA GLY A 306 -14.88 -4.12 -30.84
C GLY A 306 -14.87 -3.20 -29.63
N ARG A 307 -15.23 -3.80 -28.49
CA ARG A 307 -15.17 -3.19 -27.16
C ARG A 307 -13.80 -3.49 -26.58
N ASP A 308 -13.27 -2.57 -25.78
CA ASP A 308 -11.92 -2.64 -25.19
C ASP A 308 -11.99 -3.19 -23.78
N TYR A 309 -11.35 -4.35 -23.55
CA TYR A 309 -11.34 -5.01 -22.26
C TYR A 309 -9.91 -5.08 -21.70
N ARG A 310 -9.77 -4.82 -20.38
CA ARG A 310 -8.57 -5.10 -19.60
C ARG A 310 -8.77 -6.38 -18.80
N ILE A 311 -8.02 -7.44 -19.12
CA ILE A 311 -8.00 -8.71 -18.39
C ILE A 311 -6.78 -8.72 -17.48
N GLN A 312 -6.99 -8.80 -16.16
CA GLN A 312 -5.92 -8.84 -15.17
C GLN A 312 -5.54 -10.29 -14.86
N VAL A 313 -4.31 -10.65 -15.15
CA VAL A 313 -3.75 -12.00 -14.92
C VAL A 313 -2.70 -11.92 -13.83
N VAL A 314 -2.75 -12.83 -12.85
CA VAL A 314 -1.77 -12.97 -11.78
C VAL A 314 -1.46 -14.45 -11.56
N ASN A 315 -0.19 -14.85 -11.63
CA ASN A 315 0.27 -16.21 -11.40
C ASN A 315 -0.55 -17.30 -12.14
N GLY A 316 -0.99 -16.99 -13.37
CA GLY A 316 -1.77 -17.90 -14.17
C GLY A 316 -3.26 -17.97 -13.87
N GLU A 317 -3.80 -17.02 -13.11
CA GLU A 317 -5.22 -16.86 -12.80
C GLU A 317 -5.73 -15.50 -13.29
N VAL A 318 -6.99 -15.43 -13.75
CA VAL A 318 -7.66 -14.17 -14.08
C VAL A 318 -8.33 -13.65 -12.82
N LEU A 319 -7.84 -12.52 -12.31
CA LEU A 319 -8.38 -11.89 -11.10
C LEU A 319 -9.58 -10.98 -11.37
N GLY A 320 -9.64 -10.37 -12.55
CA GLY A 320 -10.71 -9.46 -12.91
C GLY A 320 -10.66 -9.04 -14.37
N ILE A 321 -11.82 -8.62 -14.86
CA ILE A 321 -12.01 -8.14 -16.23
C ILE A 321 -12.76 -6.83 -16.17
N LEU A 322 -12.25 -5.83 -16.89
CA LEU A 322 -12.84 -4.50 -16.97
C LEU A 322 -13.12 -4.17 -18.43
N GLU A 323 -14.34 -3.77 -18.75
CA GLU A 323 -14.59 -3.06 -20.00
C GLU A 323 -14.13 -1.62 -19.85
N LYS A 324 -13.24 -1.18 -20.73
CA LYS A 324 -12.78 0.22 -20.77
C LYS A 324 -13.69 1.01 -21.69
N VAL A 325 -14.49 1.86 -21.11
CA VAL A 325 -15.48 2.66 -21.85
C VAL A 325 -14.92 4.06 -22.06
N PRO A 326 -14.93 4.60 -23.33
CA PRO A 326 -14.44 5.95 -23.60
C PRO A 326 -15.15 7.01 -22.76
N GLY A 327 -14.42 8.07 -22.42
CA GLY A 327 -15.01 9.21 -21.73
C GLY A 327 -16.11 9.90 -22.54
N GLY A 328 -17.17 10.27 -21.85
CA GLY A 328 -18.34 10.90 -22.45
C GLY A 328 -19.44 11.15 -21.43
N VAL A 329 -20.58 11.64 -21.88
CA VAL A 329 -21.77 11.91 -21.06
C VAL A 329 -22.95 11.05 -21.49
N ILE A 330 -23.90 10.89 -20.59
CA ILE A 330 -25.18 10.19 -20.86
C ILE A 330 -26.29 11.24 -20.89
N GLY A 331 -27.00 11.32 -21.99
CA GLY A 331 -28.15 12.20 -22.17
C GLY A 331 -29.25 11.92 -21.15
N ASN A 332 -29.95 12.96 -20.76
CA ASN A 332 -31.14 12.87 -19.90
C ASN A 332 -32.39 13.52 -20.55
N GLY A 333 -32.29 13.82 -21.85
CA GLY A 333 -33.37 14.43 -22.63
C GLY A 333 -33.71 15.88 -22.25
N LYS A 334 -32.87 16.55 -21.41
CA LYS A 334 -33.15 17.91 -20.89
C LYS A 334 -31.95 18.85 -20.94
N ASP A 335 -30.79 18.35 -20.53
CA ASP A 335 -29.58 19.16 -20.40
C ASP A 335 -28.67 19.04 -21.63
N SER A 336 -27.98 20.14 -21.98
CA SER A 336 -27.00 20.13 -23.06
C SER A 336 -25.77 19.29 -22.70
N VAL A 337 -25.00 18.88 -23.71
CA VAL A 337 -23.74 18.14 -23.54
C VAL A 337 -22.81 18.88 -22.57
N GLN A 338 -22.72 20.21 -22.66
CA GLN A 338 -21.86 20.99 -21.76
C GLN A 338 -22.32 20.91 -20.30
N ILE A 339 -23.63 21.09 -20.04
CA ILE A 339 -24.19 21.00 -18.68
C ILE A 339 -23.99 19.58 -18.08
N LEU A 340 -24.20 18.56 -18.90
CA LEU A 340 -23.97 17.16 -18.48
C LEU A 340 -22.51 16.92 -18.12
N LEU A 341 -21.58 17.47 -18.89
CA LEU A 341 -20.13 17.35 -18.62
C LEU A 341 -19.72 18.08 -17.34
N GLU A 342 -20.22 19.30 -17.13
CA GLU A 342 -19.94 20.08 -15.92
C GLU A 342 -20.45 19.36 -14.66
N ARG A 343 -21.69 18.84 -14.69
CA ARG A 343 -22.26 18.06 -13.60
C ARG A 343 -21.43 16.80 -13.31
N GLN A 344 -21.08 16.05 -14.34
CA GLN A 344 -20.27 14.84 -14.18
C GLN A 344 -18.87 15.16 -13.61
N ASN A 345 -18.28 16.27 -14.00
CA ASN A 345 -16.99 16.72 -13.45
C ASN A 345 -17.09 17.12 -11.97
N GLN A 346 -18.22 17.70 -11.54
CA GLN A 346 -18.48 17.99 -10.11
C GLN A 346 -18.67 16.69 -9.32
N GLU A 347 -19.43 15.73 -9.84
CA GLU A 347 -19.59 14.41 -9.21
C GLU A 347 -18.26 13.68 -9.06
N ARG A 348 -17.36 13.78 -10.06
CA ARG A 348 -16.03 13.19 -10.02
C ARG A 348 -15.14 13.80 -8.93
N GLU A 349 -15.27 15.09 -8.63
CA GLU A 349 -14.55 15.74 -7.52
C GLU A 349 -15.00 15.23 -6.14
N THR A 350 -16.30 15.01 -5.97
CA THR A 350 -16.87 14.62 -4.68
C THR A 350 -16.77 13.11 -4.41
N ALA A 351 -16.75 12.28 -5.47
CA ALA A 351 -16.75 10.82 -5.38
C ALA A 351 -15.35 10.18 -5.26
N GLU A 352 -14.28 10.97 -5.11
CA GLU A 352 -12.89 10.49 -5.22
C GLU A 352 -12.53 9.40 -4.21
N ASN A 353 -13.24 9.33 -3.08
CA ASN A 353 -12.95 8.36 -2.01
C ASN A 353 -13.77 7.05 -2.07
N ASP A 354 -14.91 7.03 -2.74
CA ASP A 354 -15.83 5.88 -2.71
C ASP A 354 -15.72 4.96 -3.94
N LEU A 355 -15.03 5.41 -4.99
CA LEU A 355 -14.91 4.65 -6.22
C LEU A 355 -13.72 3.70 -6.21
N ASP A 356 -13.90 2.56 -6.84
CA ASP A 356 -12.86 1.52 -7.00
C ASP A 356 -11.65 1.99 -7.84
N TYR A 357 -11.74 3.19 -8.45
CA TYR A 357 -10.70 3.84 -9.25
C TYR A 357 -10.89 5.38 -9.26
N PRO A 358 -9.80 6.18 -9.41
CA PRO A 358 -9.91 7.62 -9.48
C PRO A 358 -10.47 8.04 -10.85
N LEU A 359 -11.58 8.78 -10.86
CA LEU A 359 -12.09 9.39 -12.07
C LEU A 359 -11.40 10.72 -12.34
N GLN A 360 -10.95 10.93 -13.59
CA GLN A 360 -10.37 12.20 -14.02
C GLN A 360 -11.43 13.10 -14.65
N LYS A 361 -11.34 14.41 -14.39
CA LYS A 361 -12.18 15.38 -15.07
C LYS A 361 -11.93 15.37 -16.57
N MET A 362 -12.97 15.56 -17.35
CA MET A 362 -12.87 15.72 -18.81
C MET A 362 -12.90 17.21 -19.18
N ALA A 363 -11.96 17.63 -20.01
CA ALA A 363 -12.00 18.97 -20.60
C ALA A 363 -12.92 19.00 -21.83
N PHE A 364 -13.51 20.15 -22.10
CA PHE A 364 -14.19 20.41 -23.36
C PHE A 364 -13.20 21.02 -24.34
N ASP A 365 -12.39 20.19 -24.98
CA ASP A 365 -11.28 20.55 -25.86
C ASP A 365 -11.60 20.24 -27.33
N GLU A 366 -10.63 20.45 -28.24
CA GLU A 366 -10.78 20.18 -29.66
C GLU A 366 -11.11 18.73 -29.98
N GLU A 367 -10.59 17.74 -29.20
CA GLU A 367 -10.94 16.34 -29.36
C GLU A 367 -12.43 16.11 -29.11
N ALA A 368 -12.96 16.70 -28.03
CA ALA A 368 -14.38 16.60 -27.71
C ALA A 368 -15.26 17.21 -28.81
N LYS A 369 -14.86 18.36 -29.36
CA LYS A 369 -15.59 19.02 -30.46
C LYS A 369 -15.57 18.19 -31.75
N GLU A 370 -14.41 17.67 -32.14
CA GLU A 370 -14.30 16.76 -33.32
C GLU A 370 -15.20 15.54 -33.18
N LEU A 371 -15.19 14.90 -31.99
CA LEU A 371 -15.99 13.73 -31.73
C LEU A 371 -17.51 14.03 -31.68
N LEU A 372 -17.91 15.21 -31.19
CA LEU A 372 -19.30 15.65 -31.26
C LEU A 372 -19.74 15.92 -32.71
N PHE A 373 -18.90 16.59 -33.50
CA PHE A 373 -19.18 16.79 -34.91
C PHE A 373 -19.40 15.49 -35.68
N ASP A 374 -18.55 14.49 -35.42
CA ASP A 374 -18.69 13.12 -36.00
C ASP A 374 -20.00 12.42 -35.60
N GLN A 375 -20.56 12.78 -34.45
CA GLN A 375 -21.85 12.30 -33.92
C GLN A 375 -23.02 13.19 -34.32
N HIS A 376 -22.81 14.23 -35.17
CA HIS A 376 -23.81 15.23 -35.53
C HIS A 376 -24.37 16.02 -34.33
N LEU A 377 -23.51 16.26 -33.33
CA LEU A 377 -23.82 17.01 -32.10
C LEU A 377 -22.84 18.18 -31.92
N ASP A 378 -23.20 19.08 -31.01
CA ASP A 378 -22.35 20.17 -30.51
C ASP A 378 -22.50 20.32 -28.98
N SER A 379 -21.90 21.36 -28.39
CA SER A 379 -21.96 21.66 -26.97
C SER A 379 -23.37 21.88 -26.43
N ASP A 380 -24.24 22.49 -27.27
CA ASP A 380 -25.59 22.93 -26.90
C ASP A 380 -26.64 21.88 -27.23
N SER A 381 -26.27 20.86 -27.96
CA SER A 381 -27.14 19.71 -28.28
C SER A 381 -27.63 19.02 -27.04
N VAL A 382 -28.93 18.69 -27.00
CA VAL A 382 -29.59 17.93 -25.90
C VAL A 382 -29.72 16.47 -26.31
N PRO A 383 -28.86 15.57 -25.82
CA PRO A 383 -28.97 14.16 -26.15
C PRO A 383 -30.21 13.51 -25.54
N ALA A 384 -30.80 12.57 -26.25
CA ALA A 384 -31.94 11.80 -25.75
C ALA A 384 -31.61 11.09 -24.43
N ASP A 385 -32.65 10.78 -23.64
CA ASP A 385 -32.47 10.04 -22.39
C ASP A 385 -31.79 8.68 -22.65
N GLY A 386 -30.73 8.38 -21.89
CA GLY A 386 -29.92 7.19 -22.07
C GLY A 386 -28.96 7.23 -23.28
N GLN A 387 -29.01 8.25 -24.14
CA GLN A 387 -28.09 8.39 -25.27
C GLN A 387 -26.68 8.66 -24.77
N ARG A 388 -25.73 7.78 -25.14
CA ARG A 388 -24.33 7.98 -24.83
C ARG A 388 -23.67 8.85 -25.86
N VAL A 389 -23.09 9.97 -25.41
CA VAL A 389 -22.32 10.92 -26.22
C VAL A 389 -20.85 10.80 -25.88
N ARG A 390 -20.05 10.45 -26.85
CA ARG A 390 -18.62 10.21 -26.71
C ARG A 390 -17.84 11.51 -26.84
N LEU A 391 -16.96 11.82 -25.86
CA LEU A 391 -16.13 13.01 -25.80
C LEU A 391 -14.62 12.69 -25.84
N ARG A 392 -14.25 11.39 -25.75
CA ARG A 392 -12.86 10.91 -25.84
C ARG A 392 -12.75 9.75 -26.82
N GLY A 393 -11.65 9.76 -27.59
CA GLY A 393 -11.30 8.65 -28.47
C GLY A 393 -10.70 7.47 -27.71
N ALA A 394 -9.88 7.77 -26.72
CA ALA A 394 -9.23 6.77 -25.89
C ALA A 394 -10.10 6.33 -24.70
N CYS A 395 -10.03 5.05 -24.34
CA CYS A 395 -10.78 4.44 -23.23
C CYS A 395 -10.04 4.52 -21.88
N ASN A 396 -8.97 5.31 -21.78
CA ASN A 396 -8.15 5.36 -20.58
C ASN A 396 -8.81 6.17 -19.45
N ILE A 397 -8.63 5.71 -18.22
CA ILE A 397 -9.10 6.43 -17.01
C ILE A 397 -8.47 7.85 -16.97
N ALA A 398 -7.19 7.98 -17.31
CA ALA A 398 -6.48 9.26 -17.33
C ALA A 398 -7.07 10.29 -18.29
N SER A 399 -7.80 9.89 -19.33
CA SER A 399 -8.50 10.75 -20.28
C SER A 399 -10.01 10.86 -20.01
N GLY A 400 -10.47 10.39 -18.85
CA GLY A 400 -11.88 10.43 -18.47
C GLY A 400 -12.68 9.17 -18.82
N GLY A 401 -12.02 8.11 -19.28
CA GLY A 401 -12.65 6.79 -19.48
C GLY A 401 -13.14 6.18 -18.18
N VAL A 402 -14.12 5.28 -18.29
CA VAL A 402 -14.75 4.60 -17.16
C VAL A 402 -14.53 3.09 -17.31
N PRO A 403 -13.86 2.45 -16.33
CA PRO A 403 -13.79 0.99 -16.28
C PRO A 403 -15.08 0.42 -15.69
N ILE A 404 -15.67 -0.56 -16.37
CA ILE A 404 -16.86 -1.29 -15.92
C ILE A 404 -16.43 -2.73 -15.63
N SER A 405 -16.68 -3.20 -14.41
CA SER A 405 -16.35 -4.57 -14.03
C SER A 405 -17.25 -5.56 -14.77
N VAL A 406 -16.63 -6.58 -15.37
CA VAL A 406 -17.32 -7.67 -16.07
C VAL A 406 -17.20 -8.94 -15.24
N PRO A 407 -18.32 -9.55 -14.80
CA PRO A 407 -18.29 -10.79 -14.05
C PRO A 407 -17.68 -11.94 -14.87
N LEU A 408 -16.81 -12.75 -14.26
CA LEU A 408 -16.14 -13.85 -14.95
C LEU A 408 -17.08 -14.86 -15.63
N HIS A 409 -18.25 -15.07 -15.04
CA HIS A 409 -19.24 -16.01 -15.61
C HIS A 409 -19.93 -15.50 -16.90
N GLN A 410 -19.76 -14.22 -17.23
CA GLN A 410 -20.25 -13.63 -18.49
C GLN A 410 -19.18 -13.67 -19.60
N VAL A 411 -17.99 -14.14 -19.30
CA VAL A 411 -16.88 -14.15 -20.25
C VAL A 411 -16.67 -15.56 -20.81
N HIS A 412 -16.61 -15.66 -22.14
CA HIS A 412 -16.41 -16.96 -22.77
C HIS A 412 -15.08 -17.60 -22.34
N PRO A 413 -15.01 -18.89 -22.01
CA PRO A 413 -13.80 -19.57 -21.53
C PRO A 413 -12.58 -19.43 -22.46
N ASP A 414 -12.81 -19.38 -23.79
CA ASP A 414 -11.73 -19.19 -24.77
C ASP A 414 -11.04 -17.82 -24.61
N ASN A 415 -11.78 -16.78 -24.22
CA ASN A 415 -11.24 -15.44 -24.00
C ASN A 415 -10.40 -15.38 -22.70
N ILE A 416 -10.80 -16.13 -21.68
CA ILE A 416 -10.00 -16.35 -20.47
C ILE A 416 -8.71 -17.11 -20.84
N SER A 417 -8.82 -18.21 -21.56
CA SER A 417 -7.69 -19.03 -22.01
C SER A 417 -6.71 -18.23 -22.89
N LEU A 418 -7.24 -17.34 -23.76
CA LEU A 418 -6.46 -16.42 -24.59
C LEU A 418 -5.58 -15.50 -23.73
N ALA A 419 -6.16 -14.85 -22.72
CA ALA A 419 -5.44 -13.95 -21.83
C ALA A 419 -4.38 -14.68 -20.99
N LEU A 420 -4.70 -15.84 -20.43
CA LEU A 420 -3.76 -16.68 -19.69
C LEU A 420 -2.59 -17.13 -20.57
N ARG A 421 -2.88 -17.52 -21.83
CA ARG A 421 -1.84 -17.90 -22.79
C ARG A 421 -0.96 -16.71 -23.17
N ALA A 422 -1.50 -15.52 -23.34
CA ALA A 422 -0.73 -14.31 -23.62
C ALA A 422 0.25 -13.98 -22.49
N ALA A 423 -0.19 -14.00 -21.24
CA ALA A 423 0.68 -13.80 -20.09
C ALA A 423 1.77 -14.87 -20.00
N ARG A 424 1.43 -16.14 -20.21
CA ARG A 424 2.37 -17.28 -20.18
C ARG A 424 3.44 -17.19 -21.26
N VAL A 425 3.07 -16.88 -22.50
CA VAL A 425 4.00 -16.74 -23.63
C VAL A 425 5.00 -15.62 -23.41
N LEU A 426 4.55 -14.52 -22.82
CA LEU A 426 5.39 -13.38 -22.45
C LEU A 426 6.08 -13.56 -21.08
N ARG A 427 5.86 -14.71 -20.40
CA ARG A 427 6.46 -15.07 -19.11
C ARG A 427 6.23 -14.01 -18.03
N LEU A 428 5.02 -13.45 -17.96
CA LEU A 428 4.64 -12.47 -16.96
C LEU A 428 3.85 -13.15 -15.84
N ASP A 429 4.27 -12.93 -14.63
CA ASP A 429 3.57 -13.32 -13.40
C ASP A 429 2.38 -12.42 -13.11
N VAL A 430 2.52 -11.12 -13.37
CA VAL A 430 1.44 -10.13 -13.33
C VAL A 430 1.32 -9.46 -14.70
N ALA A 431 0.14 -9.49 -15.30
CA ALA A 431 -0.09 -8.92 -16.62
C ALA A 431 -1.48 -8.28 -16.74
N GLY A 432 -1.55 -7.15 -17.42
CA GLY A 432 -2.80 -6.55 -17.91
C GLY A 432 -2.90 -6.74 -19.42
N ILE A 433 -3.83 -7.58 -19.86
CA ILE A 433 -4.04 -7.88 -21.27
C ILE A 433 -5.15 -6.98 -21.82
N ASP A 434 -4.85 -6.14 -22.80
CA ASP A 434 -5.82 -5.32 -23.50
C ASP A 434 -6.34 -6.05 -24.72
N LEU A 435 -7.62 -6.41 -24.69
CA LEU A 435 -8.31 -7.20 -25.71
C LEU A 435 -9.42 -6.38 -26.35
N LEU A 436 -9.35 -6.22 -27.67
CA LEU A 436 -10.48 -5.78 -28.49
C LEU A 436 -11.26 -7.00 -28.99
N ILE A 437 -12.55 -7.04 -28.66
CA ILE A 437 -13.46 -8.09 -29.10
C ILE A 437 -14.88 -7.49 -29.26
N PRO A 438 -15.66 -7.84 -30.30
CA PRO A 438 -17.01 -7.33 -30.47
C PRO A 438 -17.93 -7.63 -29.28
N ASP A 439 -17.84 -8.86 -28.77
CA ASP A 439 -18.60 -9.33 -27.62
C ASP A 439 -17.81 -10.36 -26.83
N ILE A 440 -17.56 -10.08 -25.54
CA ILE A 440 -16.72 -10.93 -24.68
C ILE A 440 -17.45 -12.22 -24.23
N GLU A 441 -18.78 -12.29 -24.39
CA GLU A 441 -19.58 -13.47 -24.09
C GLU A 441 -19.45 -14.57 -25.18
N HIS A 442 -18.89 -14.22 -26.36
CA HIS A 442 -18.65 -15.14 -27.47
C HIS A 442 -17.16 -15.47 -27.62
N SER A 443 -16.88 -16.65 -28.19
CA SER A 443 -15.51 -17.10 -28.43
C SER A 443 -14.79 -16.19 -29.44
N TRP A 444 -13.57 -15.76 -29.09
CA TRP A 444 -12.71 -15.02 -30.02
C TRP A 444 -12.36 -15.82 -31.30
N LEU A 445 -12.43 -17.15 -31.25
CA LEU A 445 -12.22 -18.03 -32.38
C LEU A 445 -13.33 -17.92 -33.40
N GLU A 446 -14.55 -17.57 -32.99
CA GLU A 446 -15.74 -17.46 -33.83
C GLU A 446 -15.93 -16.04 -34.35
N ILE A 447 -15.82 -15.03 -33.49
CA ILE A 447 -16.15 -13.65 -33.85
C ILE A 447 -14.92 -12.76 -34.09
N GLY A 448 -13.71 -13.30 -33.86
CA GLY A 448 -12.46 -12.57 -33.98
C GLY A 448 -12.21 -11.66 -32.75
N ALA A 449 -10.91 -11.44 -32.49
CA ALA A 449 -10.44 -10.50 -31.47
C ALA A 449 -9.03 -10.03 -31.81
N SER A 450 -8.51 -9.06 -31.05
CA SER A 450 -7.10 -8.64 -31.13
C SER A 450 -6.57 -8.24 -29.76
N ILE A 451 -5.43 -8.79 -29.39
CA ILE A 451 -4.64 -8.29 -28.26
C ILE A 451 -3.93 -7.01 -28.73
N CYS A 452 -4.30 -5.87 -28.16
CA CYS A 452 -3.76 -4.56 -28.53
C CYS A 452 -2.46 -4.24 -27.83
N GLU A 453 -2.37 -4.68 -26.56
CA GLU A 453 -1.25 -4.38 -25.67
C GLU A 453 -1.22 -5.38 -24.51
N VAL A 454 -0.01 -5.63 -24.00
CA VAL A 454 0.21 -6.35 -22.75
C VAL A 454 1.03 -5.48 -21.83
N ASN A 455 0.53 -5.26 -20.62
CA ASN A 455 1.17 -4.41 -19.62
C ASN A 455 1.77 -5.28 -18.51
N ALA A 456 3.10 -5.21 -18.32
CA ALA A 456 3.80 -5.91 -17.25
C ALA A 456 3.67 -5.21 -15.88
N LYS A 457 3.25 -3.95 -15.85
CA LYS A 457 3.01 -3.15 -14.63
C LYS A 457 1.59 -2.55 -14.68
N PRO A 458 0.54 -3.39 -14.68
CA PRO A 458 -0.81 -2.89 -14.85
C PRO A 458 -1.26 -2.07 -13.65
N GLN A 459 -1.99 -0.99 -13.91
CA GLN A 459 -2.82 -0.37 -12.89
C GLN A 459 -4.06 -1.23 -12.69
N MET A 460 -4.42 -1.45 -11.41
CA MET A 460 -5.59 -2.24 -11.03
C MET A 460 -6.64 -1.36 -10.36
N VAL A 461 -7.88 -1.81 -10.34
CA VAL A 461 -8.93 -1.25 -9.47
C VAL A 461 -8.70 -1.68 -8.02
N ARG A 462 -9.20 -0.88 -7.07
CA ARG A 462 -8.90 -1.07 -5.62
C ARG A 462 -9.29 -2.44 -5.10
N SER A 463 -10.41 -2.97 -5.55
CA SER A 463 -10.95 -4.29 -5.16
C SER A 463 -10.03 -5.46 -5.53
N LEU A 464 -9.11 -5.30 -6.49
CA LEU A 464 -8.24 -6.38 -6.95
C LEU A 464 -6.93 -6.52 -6.17
N TYR A 465 -6.56 -5.56 -5.28
CA TYR A 465 -5.27 -5.66 -4.57
C TYR A 465 -5.26 -6.76 -3.50
N LYS A 466 -6.38 -6.99 -2.79
CA LYS A 466 -6.47 -8.14 -1.86
C LYS A 466 -6.39 -9.48 -2.58
N PRO A 467 -7.17 -9.75 -3.66
CA PRO A 467 -6.99 -10.94 -4.48
C PRO A 467 -5.57 -11.09 -5.05
N LEU A 468 -4.94 -10.01 -5.52
CA LEU A 468 -3.55 -10.02 -5.97
C LEU A 468 -2.62 -10.61 -4.90
N LEU A 469 -2.66 -10.06 -3.68
CA LEU A 469 -1.81 -10.52 -2.60
C LEU A 469 -2.19 -11.94 -2.12
N ALA A 470 -3.49 -12.27 -2.06
CA ALA A 470 -3.94 -13.61 -1.72
C ALA A 470 -3.39 -14.67 -2.71
N THR A 471 -3.42 -14.38 -4.01
CA THR A 471 -2.83 -15.25 -5.05
C THR A 471 -1.30 -15.31 -4.93
N MET A 472 -0.62 -14.17 -4.69
CA MET A 472 0.84 -14.14 -4.52
C MET A 472 1.31 -14.95 -3.32
N PHE A 473 0.60 -14.89 -2.20
CA PHE A 473 0.92 -15.59 -0.97
C PHE A 473 0.15 -16.93 -0.79
N LYS A 474 -0.53 -17.41 -1.85
CA LYS A 474 -1.31 -18.65 -1.85
C LYS A 474 -2.28 -18.76 -0.66
N GLY A 475 -2.94 -17.66 -0.34
CA GLY A 475 -3.87 -17.56 0.80
C GLY A 475 -3.20 -17.42 2.17
N GLY A 476 -1.87 -17.47 2.25
CA GLY A 476 -1.10 -17.17 3.46
C GLY A 476 -0.84 -15.67 3.64
N ASN A 477 -0.13 -15.31 4.71
CA ASN A 477 0.23 -13.94 5.04
C ASN A 477 1.73 -13.63 4.90
N GLY A 478 2.49 -14.51 4.25
CA GLY A 478 3.93 -14.32 4.03
C GLY A 478 4.80 -14.42 5.29
N ARG A 479 4.25 -14.88 6.41
CA ARG A 479 4.98 -15.06 7.68
C ARG A 479 5.83 -16.31 7.64
N ILE A 480 6.94 -16.28 8.38
CA ILE A 480 7.69 -17.44 8.79
C ILE A 480 7.53 -17.58 10.32
N PRO A 481 7.70 -18.78 10.90
CA PRO A 481 7.65 -18.97 12.34
C PRO A 481 8.68 -18.11 13.07
N VAL A 482 8.26 -17.47 14.17
CA VAL A 482 9.12 -16.62 14.99
C VAL A 482 9.07 -17.07 16.45
N VAL A 483 10.27 -17.27 17.01
CA VAL A 483 10.51 -17.48 18.43
C VAL A 483 11.19 -16.26 18.99
N ILE A 484 10.61 -15.62 20.00
CA ILE A 484 11.26 -14.54 20.75
C ILE A 484 11.62 -15.04 22.13
N ILE A 485 12.86 -14.80 22.52
CA ILE A 485 13.38 -15.11 23.84
C ILE A 485 13.70 -13.77 24.50
N VAL A 486 13.08 -13.52 25.66
CA VAL A 486 13.32 -12.31 26.45
C VAL A 486 14.01 -12.67 27.75
N GLU A 487 15.19 -12.13 27.96
CA GLU A 487 15.98 -12.26 29.18
C GLU A 487 16.48 -10.88 29.62
N ALA A 488 16.78 -10.72 30.91
CA ALA A 488 17.37 -9.49 31.42
C ALA A 488 18.81 -9.28 30.93
N GLU A 489 19.57 -10.36 30.90
CA GLU A 489 20.94 -10.43 30.43
C GLU A 489 21.14 -11.68 29.56
N PHE A 490 22.06 -11.61 28.59
CA PHE A 490 22.41 -12.78 27.78
C PHE A 490 23.22 -13.75 28.63
N THR A 491 22.60 -14.89 28.95
CA THR A 491 23.31 -15.95 29.71
C THR A 491 24.31 -16.69 28.82
N THR A 492 25.41 -17.19 29.44
CA THR A 492 26.48 -17.91 28.71
C THR A 492 26.00 -19.23 28.09
N GLU A 493 24.98 -19.87 28.66
CA GLU A 493 24.32 -21.03 28.07
C GLU A 493 23.04 -20.63 27.33
N ASN A 494 23.20 -20.33 26.08
CA ASN A 494 22.15 -19.67 25.30
C ASN A 494 21.13 -20.70 24.78
N ILE A 495 19.92 -20.68 25.33
CA ILE A 495 18.79 -21.52 24.90
C ILE A 495 18.47 -21.29 23.39
N SER A 496 18.72 -20.10 22.87
CA SER A 496 18.48 -19.77 21.48
C SER A 496 19.28 -20.61 20.50
N PHE A 497 20.56 -20.87 20.80
CA PHE A 497 21.39 -21.79 19.99
C PHE A 497 20.93 -23.25 20.09
N SER A 498 20.38 -23.65 21.23
CA SER A 498 19.83 -25.00 21.38
C SER A 498 18.59 -25.18 20.51
N ILE A 499 17.67 -24.21 20.50
CA ILE A 499 16.49 -24.23 19.63
C ILE A 499 16.91 -24.22 18.16
N GLN A 500 17.86 -23.36 17.78
CA GLN A 500 18.37 -23.31 16.40
C GLN A 500 18.94 -24.64 15.95
N ARG A 501 19.79 -25.28 16.77
CA ARG A 501 20.40 -26.57 16.47
C ARG A 501 19.36 -27.65 16.22
N GLU A 502 18.33 -27.73 17.07
CA GLU A 502 17.26 -28.71 16.93
C GLU A 502 16.37 -28.43 15.70
N CYS A 503 16.09 -27.16 15.39
CA CYS A 503 15.41 -26.80 14.15
C CYS A 503 16.22 -27.23 12.92
N LEU A 504 17.52 -26.94 12.92
CA LEU A 504 18.43 -27.36 11.84
C LEU A 504 18.50 -28.89 11.71
N ALA A 505 18.49 -29.62 12.81
CA ALA A 505 18.44 -31.09 12.80
C ALA A 505 17.15 -31.63 12.15
N LYS A 506 16.05 -30.87 12.23
CA LYS A 506 14.78 -31.18 11.54
C LYS A 506 14.73 -30.66 10.10
N GLY A 507 15.83 -30.13 9.57
CA GLY A 507 15.91 -29.59 8.21
C GLY A 507 15.20 -28.24 8.01
N ILE A 508 15.05 -27.44 9.09
CA ILE A 508 14.48 -26.08 9.03
C ILE A 508 15.65 -25.10 9.09
N ASN A 509 15.89 -24.37 7.99
CA ASN A 509 16.95 -23.37 7.95
C ASN A 509 16.56 -22.14 8.78
N THR A 510 17.08 -22.09 10.00
CA THR A 510 16.66 -21.15 11.03
C THR A 510 17.66 -20.02 11.19
N GLY A 511 17.17 -18.78 11.07
CA GLY A 511 17.91 -17.57 11.41
C GLY A 511 17.91 -17.36 12.92
N LEU A 512 19.02 -16.85 13.46
CA LEU A 512 19.17 -16.50 14.87
C LEU A 512 19.80 -15.13 15.04
N VAL A 513 19.22 -14.31 15.90
CA VAL A 513 19.86 -13.09 16.43
C VAL A 513 20.10 -13.29 17.92
N SER A 514 21.36 -13.22 18.33
CA SER A 514 21.75 -13.30 19.74
C SER A 514 22.87 -12.30 20.06
N GLY A 515 22.62 -11.38 20.97
CA GLY A 515 23.54 -10.29 21.29
C GLY A 515 23.82 -9.41 20.07
N LYS A 516 25.07 -9.46 19.57
CA LYS A 516 25.51 -8.76 18.36
C LYS A 516 25.67 -9.67 17.16
N GLU A 517 25.40 -10.95 17.30
CA GLU A 517 25.58 -11.94 16.25
C GLU A 517 24.29 -12.25 15.53
N VAL A 518 24.41 -12.42 14.22
CA VAL A 518 23.32 -12.88 13.34
C VAL A 518 23.79 -14.12 12.61
N TRP A 519 23.00 -15.16 12.68
CA TRP A 519 23.27 -16.47 12.09
C TRP A 519 22.16 -16.85 11.11
N THR A 520 22.54 -17.40 9.95
CA THR A 520 21.64 -18.07 9.03
C THR A 520 22.06 -19.53 8.93
N GLY A 521 21.23 -20.44 9.42
CA GLY A 521 21.61 -21.82 9.53
C GLY A 521 22.87 -21.99 10.41
N LYS A 522 23.95 -22.54 9.83
CA LYS A 522 25.24 -22.74 10.52
C LYS A 522 26.23 -21.60 10.31
N GLU A 523 25.90 -20.62 9.49
CA GLU A 523 26.78 -19.52 9.12
C GLU A 523 26.52 -18.29 9.99
N CYS A 524 27.55 -17.73 10.61
CA CYS A 524 27.49 -16.43 11.24
C CYS A 524 27.68 -15.35 10.19
N VAL A 525 26.57 -14.72 9.78
CA VAL A 525 26.56 -13.73 8.70
C VAL A 525 26.92 -12.31 9.17
N ASN A 526 26.82 -12.03 10.47
CA ASN A 526 27.22 -10.78 11.07
C ASN A 526 27.62 -10.95 12.54
N LYS A 527 28.76 -10.37 12.95
CA LYS A 527 29.28 -10.41 14.33
C LYS A 527 29.20 -9.09 15.07
N VAL A 528 28.78 -8.04 14.40
CA VAL A 528 28.75 -6.66 14.92
C VAL A 528 27.42 -5.96 14.66
N CYS A 529 26.34 -6.73 14.63
CA CYS A 529 24.99 -6.19 14.45
C CYS A 529 24.67 -5.17 15.54
N SER A 530 24.02 -4.07 15.17
CA SER A 530 23.67 -2.99 16.11
C SER A 530 22.56 -3.39 17.10
N GLY A 531 21.88 -4.53 16.88
CA GLY A 531 20.91 -5.07 17.79
C GLY A 531 19.84 -5.95 17.12
N PRO A 532 18.85 -6.42 17.89
CA PRO A 532 17.88 -7.39 17.42
C PRO A 532 16.98 -6.85 16.30
N PHE A 533 16.77 -5.54 16.18
CA PHE A 533 15.96 -4.92 15.14
C PHE A 533 16.63 -5.04 13.77
N ASP A 534 17.92 -4.69 13.69
CA ASP A 534 18.68 -4.83 12.44
C ASP A 534 18.90 -6.30 12.09
N GLY A 535 19.14 -7.14 13.10
CA GLY A 535 19.27 -8.58 12.92
C GLY A 535 17.98 -9.22 12.38
N ALA A 536 16.82 -8.89 12.95
CA ALA A 536 15.53 -9.37 12.47
C ALA A 536 15.27 -8.92 11.03
N ARG A 537 15.66 -7.68 10.67
CA ARG A 537 15.56 -7.20 9.30
C ARG A 537 16.49 -7.94 8.35
N MET A 538 17.73 -8.22 8.75
CA MET A 538 18.66 -9.05 7.95
C MET A 538 18.07 -10.43 7.66
N LEU A 539 17.55 -11.09 8.69
CA LEU A 539 16.92 -12.41 8.54
C LEU A 539 15.63 -12.37 7.72
N SER A 540 14.84 -11.29 7.83
CA SER A 540 13.63 -11.13 7.01
C SER A 540 13.94 -10.96 5.52
N LEU A 541 15.12 -10.43 5.18
CA LEU A 541 15.58 -10.25 3.79
C LEU A 541 16.15 -11.53 3.18
N ASP A 542 16.64 -12.45 4.00
CA ASP A 542 17.27 -13.68 3.54
C ASP A 542 16.21 -14.73 3.20
N THR A 543 16.00 -14.98 1.92
CA THR A 543 15.02 -15.94 1.41
C THR A 543 15.35 -17.40 1.72
N SER A 544 16.52 -17.69 2.26
CA SER A 544 16.86 -19.03 2.75
C SER A 544 16.33 -19.30 4.16
N VAL A 545 15.96 -18.25 4.91
CA VAL A 545 15.48 -18.36 6.30
C VAL A 545 14.04 -18.83 6.34
N GLU A 546 13.80 -19.98 6.95
CA GLU A 546 12.47 -20.61 7.07
C GLU A 546 11.82 -20.41 8.45
N ALA A 547 12.59 -20.02 9.46
CA ALA A 547 12.14 -19.65 10.79
C ALA A 547 13.12 -18.69 11.44
N MET A 548 12.68 -17.89 12.42
CA MET A 548 13.50 -16.86 13.05
C MET A 548 13.49 -17.02 14.58
N ILE A 549 14.67 -16.91 15.19
CA ILE A 549 14.84 -16.88 16.64
C ILE A 549 15.47 -15.51 16.99
N LEU A 550 14.80 -14.77 17.85
CA LEU A 550 15.23 -13.44 18.28
C LEU A 550 15.47 -13.45 19.79
N HIS A 551 16.71 -13.34 20.19
CA HIS A 551 17.08 -13.19 21.58
C HIS A 551 17.24 -11.71 21.92
N VAL A 552 16.36 -11.19 22.76
CA VAL A 552 16.23 -9.78 23.11
C VAL A 552 16.27 -9.58 24.61
N THR A 553 16.66 -8.38 25.06
CA THR A 553 16.48 -8.01 26.47
C THR A 553 15.17 -7.26 26.67
N ASP A 554 14.58 -7.36 27.85
CA ASP A 554 13.40 -6.63 28.26
C ASP A 554 13.55 -5.11 28.03
N SER A 555 14.70 -4.56 28.41
CA SER A 555 15.02 -3.14 28.24
C SER A 555 15.09 -2.70 26.77
N GLN A 556 15.53 -3.58 25.87
CA GLN A 556 15.53 -3.30 24.42
C GLN A 556 14.09 -3.19 23.91
N VAL A 557 13.24 -4.16 24.28
CA VAL A 557 11.85 -4.22 23.82
C VAL A 557 11.05 -3.03 24.35
N MET A 558 11.14 -2.74 25.64
CA MET A 558 10.38 -1.64 26.28
C MET A 558 10.80 -0.26 25.76
N ARG A 559 12.08 -0.08 25.39
CA ARG A 559 12.58 1.20 24.86
C ARG A 559 12.37 1.37 23.38
N LYS A 560 12.44 0.30 22.59
CA LYS A 560 12.51 0.39 21.12
C LYS A 560 11.34 -0.28 20.40
N GLY A 561 10.46 -1.00 21.12
CA GLY A 561 9.39 -1.84 20.57
C GLY A 561 9.85 -3.27 20.28
N TRP A 562 8.97 -4.07 19.69
CA TRP A 562 9.27 -5.42 19.25
C TRP A 562 10.00 -5.41 17.90
N PRO A 563 11.00 -6.29 17.69
CA PRO A 563 11.74 -6.32 16.40
C PRO A 563 10.93 -6.84 15.21
N VAL A 564 9.80 -7.49 15.47
CA VAL A 564 8.84 -8.03 14.48
C VAL A 564 7.41 -7.78 14.93
N GLU A 565 6.44 -7.90 14.02
CA GLU A 565 5.00 -7.65 14.30
C GLU A 565 4.30 -8.80 15.00
N TRP A 566 4.84 -10.02 14.92
CA TRP A 566 4.21 -11.23 15.47
C TRP A 566 5.24 -12.15 16.11
N CYS A 567 4.73 -13.03 16.94
CA CYS A 567 5.52 -14.07 17.58
C CYS A 567 4.68 -15.35 17.68
N ASP A 568 5.25 -16.48 17.33
CA ASP A 568 4.59 -17.78 17.51
C ASP A 568 4.88 -18.34 18.88
N VAL A 569 6.12 -18.20 19.35
CA VAL A 569 6.54 -18.63 20.67
C VAL A 569 7.28 -17.50 21.38
N LEU A 570 6.76 -17.10 22.53
CA LEU A 570 7.42 -16.15 23.43
C LEU A 570 7.97 -16.92 24.65
N LEU A 571 9.28 -16.92 24.79
CA LEU A 571 9.97 -17.46 25.95
C LEU A 571 10.36 -16.31 26.89
N VAL A 572 9.88 -16.36 28.14
CA VAL A 572 10.16 -15.35 29.14
C VAL A 572 11.03 -15.96 30.23
N GLY A 573 12.31 -15.62 30.24
CA GLY A 573 13.24 -16.03 31.27
C GLY A 573 13.01 -15.30 32.60
N ARG A 574 13.64 -15.78 33.67
CA ARG A 574 13.67 -15.07 34.94
C ARG A 574 14.12 -13.64 34.66
N GLY A 575 13.25 -12.70 34.96
CA GLY A 575 13.66 -11.31 35.10
C GLY A 575 14.77 -11.23 36.15
N PRO A 576 15.65 -10.24 36.09
CA PRO A 576 16.70 -10.11 37.09
C PRO A 576 16.08 -10.12 38.48
N GLN A 577 16.77 -10.79 39.40
CA GLN A 577 16.45 -10.65 40.84
C GLN A 577 16.49 -9.18 41.30
N ASP A 578 17.02 -8.30 40.45
CA ASP A 578 17.07 -6.84 40.57
C ASP A 578 15.98 -6.13 39.73
N LEU A 579 14.73 -6.59 39.75
CA LEU A 579 13.58 -5.78 39.26
C LEU A 579 13.47 -4.40 39.95
N GLN A 580 14.20 -4.19 41.06
CA GLN A 580 14.34 -2.87 41.73
C GLN A 580 15.02 -1.83 40.83
N ASN A 581 15.75 -2.22 39.81
CA ASN A 581 16.38 -1.33 38.81
C ASN A 581 15.70 -1.32 37.45
N SER A 582 14.69 -2.16 37.20
CA SER A 582 13.87 -2.10 35.99
C SER A 582 12.93 -0.89 36.08
N ALA A 583 12.92 -0.06 35.04
CA ALA A 583 11.97 1.05 34.93
C ALA A 583 10.50 0.58 34.74
N TYR A 584 10.28 -0.73 34.63
CA TYR A 584 8.98 -1.32 34.30
C TYR A 584 8.69 -2.51 35.23
N SER A 585 7.45 -2.60 35.71
CA SER A 585 6.98 -3.74 36.48
C SER A 585 6.79 -4.97 35.58
N PRO A 586 6.85 -6.20 36.11
CA PRO A 586 6.54 -7.40 35.34
C PRO A 586 5.15 -7.37 34.68
N ILE A 587 4.18 -6.73 35.34
CA ILE A 587 2.80 -6.56 34.84
C ILE A 587 2.77 -5.67 33.62
N GLU A 588 3.43 -4.51 33.65
CA GLU A 588 3.54 -3.60 32.50
C GLU A 588 4.23 -4.28 31.32
N TRP A 589 5.26 -5.09 31.59
CA TRP A 589 5.96 -5.83 30.57
C TRP A 589 5.07 -6.89 29.92
N LEU A 590 4.29 -7.67 30.69
CA LEU A 590 3.36 -8.68 30.18
C LEU A 590 2.25 -8.04 29.32
N SER A 591 1.70 -6.91 29.74
CA SER A 591 0.73 -6.17 28.96
C SER A 591 1.32 -5.67 27.63
N PHE A 592 2.60 -5.31 27.62
CA PHE A 592 3.32 -5.01 26.38
C PHE A 592 3.57 -6.25 25.53
N ALA A 593 3.83 -7.42 26.13
CA ALA A 593 4.01 -8.69 25.45
C ALA A 593 2.74 -9.19 24.75
N GLU A 594 1.55 -8.87 25.28
CA GLU A 594 0.28 -9.18 24.66
C GLU A 594 0.16 -8.57 23.25
N THR A 595 0.73 -7.38 23.04
CA THR A 595 0.62 -6.64 21.77
C THR A 595 1.26 -7.34 20.58
N ILE A 596 2.18 -8.32 20.79
CA ILE A 596 2.79 -9.12 19.73
C ILE A 596 1.98 -10.40 19.43
N CYS A 597 0.86 -10.59 20.11
CA CYS A 597 -0.08 -11.69 19.91
C CYS A 597 0.55 -13.11 19.87
N PRO A 598 1.37 -13.52 20.85
CA PRO A 598 2.01 -14.83 20.83
C PRO A 598 0.99 -15.96 20.82
N GLN A 599 1.28 -17.02 20.06
CA GLN A 599 0.46 -18.24 20.07
C GLN A 599 0.73 -19.11 21.30
N HIS A 600 2.01 -19.15 21.71
CA HIS A 600 2.45 -19.84 22.89
C HIS A 600 3.36 -18.94 23.73
N VAL A 601 3.09 -18.89 25.02
CA VAL A 601 3.92 -18.17 26.01
C VAL A 601 4.47 -19.22 26.97
N ILE A 602 5.78 -19.31 27.07
CA ILE A 602 6.47 -20.19 28.02
C ILE A 602 7.19 -19.31 29.02
N MET A 603 6.77 -19.37 30.27
CA MET A 603 7.37 -18.58 31.35
C MET A 603 8.12 -19.49 32.30
N GLU A 604 9.32 -19.06 32.71
CA GLU A 604 9.99 -19.61 33.87
C GLU A 604 9.13 -19.31 35.11
N GLU A 605 9.14 -20.19 36.14
CA GLU A 605 8.34 -20.01 37.34
C GLU A 605 8.52 -18.61 37.91
N ALA A 606 7.41 -17.87 37.93
CA ALA A 606 7.33 -16.48 38.37
C ALA A 606 6.57 -16.39 39.71
N GLU A 607 6.66 -15.24 40.35
CA GLU A 607 5.81 -14.92 41.50
C GLU A 607 4.33 -15.14 41.13
N GLN A 608 3.53 -15.63 42.08
CA GLN A 608 2.12 -16.00 41.85
C GLN A 608 1.28 -14.86 41.26
N GLU A 609 1.57 -13.62 41.63
CA GLU A 609 0.89 -12.43 41.11
C GLU A 609 1.16 -12.22 39.63
N VAL A 610 2.41 -12.36 39.19
CA VAL A 610 2.83 -12.23 37.79
C VAL A 610 2.22 -13.36 36.95
N TYR A 611 2.19 -14.58 37.46
CA TYR A 611 1.57 -15.71 36.80
C TYR A 611 0.05 -15.56 36.66
N ASN A 612 -0.64 -15.07 37.71
CA ASN A 612 -2.07 -14.81 37.66
C ASN A 612 -2.40 -13.72 36.63
N HIS A 613 -1.57 -12.67 36.55
CA HIS A 613 -1.74 -11.63 35.56
C HIS A 613 -1.50 -12.17 34.14
N ALA A 614 -0.45 -12.97 33.92
CA ALA A 614 -0.20 -13.64 32.66
C ALA A 614 -1.39 -14.50 32.23
N THR A 615 -2.01 -15.23 33.19
CA THR A 615 -3.19 -16.07 32.93
C THR A 615 -4.41 -15.25 32.52
N SER A 616 -4.52 -14.02 32.99
CA SER A 616 -5.62 -13.10 32.60
C SER A 616 -5.44 -12.53 31.18
N LEU A 617 -4.19 -12.31 30.74
CA LEU A 617 -3.85 -11.77 29.43
C LEU A 617 -3.80 -12.86 28.36
N PHE A 618 -3.16 -13.97 28.68
CA PHE A 618 -2.98 -15.08 27.77
C PHE A 618 -3.92 -16.23 28.13
N ASN A 619 -4.75 -16.67 27.21
CA ASN A 619 -5.62 -17.83 27.42
C ASN A 619 -4.80 -19.01 27.99
N SER A 620 -5.35 -19.74 28.94
CA SER A 620 -4.70 -20.90 29.62
C SER A 620 -4.14 -21.97 28.67
N GLN A 621 -4.68 -22.07 27.45
CA GLN A 621 -4.15 -22.97 26.40
C GLN A 621 -2.83 -22.45 25.78
N LYS A 622 -2.52 -21.16 25.92
CA LYS A 622 -1.32 -20.52 25.38
C LYS A 622 -0.19 -20.42 26.38
N LEU A 623 -0.51 -20.40 27.68
CA LEU A 623 0.47 -20.23 28.74
C LEU A 623 0.97 -21.57 29.26
N LEU A 624 2.28 -21.79 29.17
CA LEU A 624 2.98 -22.96 29.71
C LEU A 624 3.97 -22.48 30.78
N SER A 625 3.91 -23.09 31.97
CA SER A 625 4.88 -22.83 33.02
C SER A 625 6.06 -23.82 32.88
N ALA A 626 7.28 -23.34 33.00
CA ALA A 626 8.49 -24.16 33.07
C ALA A 626 9.21 -23.85 34.39
N PRO A 627 9.54 -24.91 35.21
CA PRO A 627 10.05 -24.68 36.56
C PRO A 627 11.40 -23.96 36.61
N CYS A 628 12.30 -24.24 35.72
CA CYS A 628 13.58 -23.50 35.60
C CYS A 628 14.33 -23.91 34.32
N TRP A 629 14.80 -22.95 33.55
CA TRP A 629 15.61 -23.26 32.35
C TRP A 629 17.05 -23.71 32.67
N ALA A 630 17.45 -23.64 33.93
CA ALA A 630 18.77 -24.08 34.37
C ALA A 630 18.90 -25.63 34.47
N GLY A 631 17.78 -26.38 34.57
CA GLY A 631 17.75 -27.82 34.59
C GLY A 631 17.82 -28.43 33.17
N ASN A 632 18.67 -29.46 32.96
CA ASN A 632 18.86 -30.02 31.62
C ASN A 632 17.60 -30.66 31.01
N GLU A 633 16.74 -31.32 31.82
CA GLU A 633 15.52 -31.98 31.33
C GLU A 633 14.43 -30.96 30.97
N GLU A 634 14.21 -29.97 31.80
CA GLU A 634 13.21 -28.92 31.61
C GLU A 634 13.56 -27.96 30.47
N ARG A 635 14.85 -27.62 30.33
CA ARG A 635 15.40 -26.93 29.21
C ARG A 635 15.14 -27.68 27.91
N THR A 636 15.35 -28.99 27.90
CA THR A 636 15.09 -29.83 26.73
C THR A 636 13.62 -29.84 26.38
N ALA A 637 12.70 -29.94 27.35
CA ALA A 637 11.25 -29.86 27.11
C ALA A 637 10.83 -28.51 26.49
N THR A 638 11.33 -27.41 27.03
CA THR A 638 11.07 -26.04 26.52
C THR A 638 11.59 -25.89 25.10
N VAL A 639 12.83 -26.30 24.83
CA VAL A 639 13.43 -26.30 23.49
C VAL A 639 12.56 -27.10 22.51
N MET A 640 12.17 -28.33 22.90
CA MET A 640 11.38 -29.20 22.02
C MET A 640 9.97 -28.66 21.77
N THR A 641 9.36 -28.00 22.73
CA THR A 641 8.06 -27.35 22.55
C THR A 641 8.17 -26.26 21.50
N ALA A 642 9.13 -25.33 21.61
CA ALA A 642 9.37 -24.28 20.63
C ALA A 642 9.66 -24.86 19.23
N VAL A 643 10.52 -25.87 19.14
CA VAL A 643 10.89 -26.58 17.90
C VAL A 643 9.68 -27.24 17.25
N ASN A 644 8.79 -27.85 18.04
CA ASN A 644 7.60 -28.53 17.53
C ASN A 644 6.58 -27.52 16.96
N VAL A 645 6.40 -26.36 17.58
CA VAL A 645 5.56 -25.27 17.04
C VAL A 645 6.11 -24.80 15.70
N VAL A 646 7.42 -24.51 15.62
CA VAL A 646 8.08 -24.11 14.38
C VAL A 646 7.92 -25.17 13.27
N ALA A 647 8.15 -26.45 13.60
CA ALA A 647 8.05 -27.55 12.66
C ALA A 647 6.60 -27.83 12.23
N GLY A 648 5.64 -27.60 13.11
CA GLY A 648 4.20 -27.76 12.83
C GLY A 648 3.70 -26.77 11.77
N GLN A 649 4.16 -25.53 11.83
CA GLN A 649 3.79 -24.49 10.86
C GLN A 649 4.38 -24.73 9.47
N LYS A 650 5.57 -25.34 9.36
CA LYS A 650 6.16 -25.71 8.07
C LYS A 650 5.30 -26.74 7.29
N LYS A 651 4.51 -27.57 7.98
CA LYS A 651 3.65 -28.60 7.37
C LYS A 651 2.31 -28.07 6.83
N SER A 652 1.98 -26.79 7.03
CA SER A 652 0.76 -26.20 6.49
C SER A 652 0.86 -26.08 4.95
N PRO A 653 -0.19 -26.48 4.17
CA PRO A 653 -0.09 -26.70 2.72
C PRO A 653 0.16 -25.47 1.86
N ALA A 654 0.30 -24.28 2.43
CA ALA A 654 0.62 -23.05 1.69
C ALA A 654 2.02 -23.05 1.03
N THR A 655 2.88 -24.06 1.29
CA THR A 655 4.29 -24.07 0.86
C THR A 655 4.67 -25.11 -0.20
N GLN A 656 3.74 -25.95 -0.67
CA GLN A 656 4.05 -26.95 -1.71
C GLN A 656 3.22 -26.73 -2.97
N GLY A 657 3.66 -25.80 -3.81
CA GLY A 657 3.27 -25.67 -5.20
C GLY A 657 4.53 -25.53 -6.03
N SER A 658 5.03 -26.65 -6.54
CA SER A 658 6.08 -26.69 -7.56
C SER A 658 5.68 -25.93 -8.81
N PHE A 659 6.62 -25.19 -9.36
CA PHE A 659 6.59 -24.52 -10.67
C PHE A 659 6.25 -25.50 -11.82
#